data_aa66f0b058bf1c4b533acc992f176dc7
#
_entry.id   aa66f0b058bf1c4b533acc992f176dc7
#
_cell.length_a   1.000
_cell.length_b   1.000
_cell.length_c   1.000
_cell.angle_alpha   90.00
_cell.angle_beta   90.00
_cell.angle_gamma   90.00
#
_symmetry.space_group_name_H-M   'P 1'
#
loop_
_entity.id
_entity.type
_entity.pdbx_description
1 polymer ?
#
loop_
_entity_poly.entity_id
_entity_poly.type
_entity_poly.pdbx_seq_one_letter_code
_entity_poly.pdbx_strand_id
1 'polypeptide(L)'
;MKRAGKILGWTVGTLVGLLVIAAGAVYFIATSDYLRGQLEGRASDFTGRKTRIAKVDIGWGWTSNVKLEGVEVANAKWGKAPFMLKVEQVDFDIRLWPLLGGNLVLPRLILRKPEVQVEVGDKEQLNWSMGETPVVTGAAKALEPDNRFDAPLIGKFEVTEGKLGYRDSKRKLELDGTVSTAAGKAGEGPEAELSLKGKLEGQPLEMRFVGGSVLMLRDTEQPYPLDLNVSFGATKLKMKGTVQDPFKWTGANVDLVLSGPNLSDIYPLLGIPGPPTPPYTIVGKLEREPGLWKFVQSKWRVGESDLTGEVTIDERRKPAFLTAKLVSQKLVFEDLAPLVGATPARKSNGSPKQAQTQAQLEASGDLFPNVPLHVEKLRAMNMDVTLDSKRVIAPPWLPVQALSFRVLIQDGNATVKPLTLSVLGGGAIAGELGIDARTDDPKVRASLRLTDIELKNFFRESRYFDTTQGKIQGRVQLAGNGRSLAHVMGTANGHMAFALGGGSVSSLMVSLAGLQIFDALVLYVTGDNRIPIKCAVSRLNFQQGNVSFDRTLLDTQKSVLHVKGRLSLKSQAVNVEIDSDPKSFDLLNLHGAVMVQGKLRSPQISLGRVIPIPTPVFGDAKDVPCAGLTQQILAGP
;
A
#
# COMPACT_ATOMS: atom_id res chain seq x y z
N MET A 1 -30.96 90.02 31.56
CA MET A 1 -30.92 88.55 31.76
C MET A 1 -32.08 87.79 31.13
N LYS A 2 -33.09 88.37 30.48
CA LYS A 2 -34.23 87.61 29.87
C LYS A 2 -34.01 87.18 28.42
N ARG A 3 -32.93 87.57 27.70
CA ARG A 3 -32.65 87.12 26.31
C ARG A 3 -31.73 85.89 26.23
N ALA A 4 -30.84 85.67 27.21
CA ALA A 4 -29.92 84.54 27.24
C ALA A 4 -30.64 83.19 27.50
N GLY A 5 -31.69 83.19 28.38
CA GLY A 5 -32.50 82.04 28.68
C GLY A 5 -33.38 81.51 27.51
N LYS A 6 -33.82 82.44 26.59
CA LYS A 6 -34.57 82.04 25.39
C LYS A 6 -33.68 81.45 24.33
N ILE A 7 -32.44 81.94 24.18
CA ILE A 7 -31.48 81.37 23.22
C ILE A 7 -31.02 79.99 23.68
N LEU A 8 -30.77 79.75 24.99
CA LEU A 8 -30.40 78.47 25.54
C LEU A 8 -31.55 77.46 25.41
N GLY A 9 -32.82 77.86 25.61
CA GLY A 9 -33.96 76.99 25.41
C GLY A 9 -34.17 76.60 23.97
N TRP A 10 -33.92 77.47 22.99
CA TRP A 10 -34.00 77.19 21.58
C TRP A 10 -32.86 76.29 21.10
N THR A 11 -31.64 76.44 21.57
CA THR A 11 -30.50 75.56 21.22
C THR A 11 -30.62 74.20 21.83
N VAL A 12 -31.10 74.05 23.07
CA VAL A 12 -31.39 72.76 23.69
C VAL A 12 -32.57 72.09 22.98
N GLY A 13 -33.64 72.80 22.63
CA GLY A 13 -34.78 72.27 21.88
C GLY A 13 -34.43 71.81 20.48
N THR A 14 -33.59 72.55 19.76
CA THR A 14 -33.08 72.14 18.43
C THR A 14 -32.17 70.91 18.54
N LEU A 15 -31.33 70.82 19.57
CA LEU A 15 -30.42 69.70 19.78
C LEU A 15 -31.19 68.40 20.16
N VAL A 16 -32.22 68.52 21.03
CA VAL A 16 -33.13 67.43 21.37
C VAL A 16 -33.96 67.05 20.15
N GLY A 17 -34.46 68.01 19.36
CA GLY A 17 -35.16 67.76 18.11
C GLY A 17 -34.31 66.96 17.08
N LEU A 18 -33.06 67.39 16.93
CA LEU A 18 -32.09 66.67 16.06
C LEU A 18 -31.76 65.28 16.57
N LEU A 19 -31.63 65.09 17.89
CA LEU A 19 -31.42 63.78 18.49
C LEU A 19 -32.65 62.85 18.31
N VAL A 20 -33.87 63.43 18.46
CA VAL A 20 -35.12 62.64 18.22
C VAL A 20 -35.28 62.32 16.73
N ILE A 21 -34.95 63.23 15.83
CA ILE A 21 -34.96 62.99 14.39
C ILE A 21 -33.86 61.96 14.03
N ALA A 22 -32.67 62.05 14.59
CA ALA A 22 -31.60 61.09 14.39
C ALA A 22 -31.99 59.72 14.96
N ALA A 23 -32.57 59.66 16.18
CA ALA A 23 -33.08 58.43 16.77
C ALA A 23 -34.25 57.81 15.95
N GLY A 24 -35.18 58.68 15.47
CA GLY A 24 -36.27 58.27 14.59
C GLY A 24 -35.79 57.78 13.24
N ALA A 25 -34.77 58.44 12.65
CA ALA A 25 -34.13 58.02 11.41
C ALA A 25 -33.39 56.67 11.58
N VAL A 26 -32.66 56.51 12.69
CA VAL A 26 -31.99 55.25 13.05
C VAL A 26 -33.02 54.16 13.28
N TYR A 27 -34.12 54.44 14.00
CA TYR A 27 -35.23 53.50 14.21
C TYR A 27 -35.91 53.12 12.90
N PHE A 28 -36.19 54.09 12.00
CA PHE A 28 -36.80 53.90 10.71
C PHE A 28 -35.89 53.07 9.74
N ILE A 29 -34.59 53.38 9.72
CA ILE A 29 -33.59 52.63 8.96
C ILE A 29 -33.49 51.19 9.49
N ALA A 30 -33.52 51.01 10.79
CA ALA A 30 -33.38 49.70 11.46
C ALA A 30 -34.59 48.77 11.27
N THR A 31 -35.81 49.32 11.09
CA THR A 31 -37.05 48.56 10.92
C THR A 31 -37.52 48.48 9.48
N SER A 32 -36.80 49.07 8.52
CA SER A 32 -37.24 49.17 7.15
C SER A 32 -36.68 48.09 6.23
N ASP A 33 -37.47 47.76 5.17
CA ASP A 33 -37.02 46.93 4.06
C ASP A 33 -35.72 47.45 3.39
N TYR A 34 -35.39 48.73 3.61
CA TYR A 34 -34.19 49.37 3.13
C TYR A 34 -32.91 48.71 3.72
N LEU A 35 -32.87 48.47 5.03
CA LEU A 35 -31.69 47.81 5.64
C LEU A 35 -31.53 46.36 5.14
N ARG A 36 -32.64 45.63 4.99
CA ARG A 36 -32.64 44.30 4.38
C ARG A 36 -32.04 44.34 2.97
N GLY A 37 -32.51 45.28 2.13
CA GLY A 37 -31.99 45.42 0.76
C GLY A 37 -30.53 45.81 0.69
N GLN A 38 -30.05 46.69 1.62
CA GLN A 38 -28.62 47.04 1.72
C GLN A 38 -27.76 45.83 2.14
N LEU A 39 -28.23 45.00 3.09
CA LEU A 39 -27.54 43.78 3.51
C LEU A 39 -27.51 42.73 2.40
N GLU A 40 -28.63 42.50 1.69
CA GLU A 40 -28.70 41.64 0.54
C GLU A 40 -27.76 42.10 -0.60
N GLY A 41 -27.73 43.40 -0.88
CA GLY A 41 -26.85 43.99 -1.91
C GLY A 41 -25.38 43.75 -1.57
N ARG A 42 -24.95 44.18 -0.38
CA ARG A 42 -23.54 44.03 0.06
C ARG A 42 -23.13 42.56 0.17
N ALA A 43 -24.00 41.69 0.67
CA ALA A 43 -23.72 40.26 0.72
C ALA A 43 -23.63 39.66 -0.70
N SER A 44 -24.46 40.15 -1.63
CA SER A 44 -24.40 39.72 -3.02
C SER A 44 -23.13 40.19 -3.72
N ASP A 45 -22.70 41.44 -3.46
CA ASP A 45 -21.46 42.01 -4.00
C ASP A 45 -20.23 41.25 -3.44
N PHE A 46 -20.22 40.98 -2.15
CA PHE A 46 -19.13 40.25 -1.48
C PHE A 46 -19.02 38.80 -1.96
N THR A 47 -20.16 38.11 -2.07
CA THR A 47 -20.17 36.69 -2.49
C THR A 47 -20.09 36.54 -4.01
N GLY A 48 -20.33 37.58 -4.79
CA GLY A 48 -20.53 37.52 -6.24
C GLY A 48 -21.80 36.75 -6.64
N ARG A 49 -22.74 36.55 -5.70
CA ARG A 49 -23.91 35.70 -5.86
C ARG A 49 -25.15 36.34 -5.28
N LYS A 50 -26.29 36.02 -5.90
CA LYS A 50 -27.56 36.54 -5.40
C LYS A 50 -27.83 36.03 -3.98
N THR A 51 -27.85 36.94 -3.03
CA THR A 51 -28.17 36.67 -1.63
C THR A 51 -29.57 37.22 -1.33
N ARG A 52 -30.36 36.45 -0.56
CA ARG A 52 -31.69 36.83 -0.09
C ARG A 52 -31.77 36.64 1.41
N ILE A 53 -32.47 37.54 2.09
CA ILE A 53 -32.75 37.49 3.53
C ILE A 53 -34.24 37.76 3.71
N ALA A 54 -34.97 36.81 4.30
CA ALA A 54 -36.42 36.96 4.44
C ALA A 54 -36.80 38.02 5.49
N LYS A 55 -36.07 38.04 6.63
CA LYS A 55 -36.35 38.97 7.72
C LYS A 55 -35.08 39.35 8.47
N VAL A 56 -35.02 40.60 8.94
CA VAL A 56 -33.95 41.15 9.76
C VAL A 56 -34.57 41.73 11.03
N ASP A 57 -34.14 41.27 12.18
CA ASP A 57 -34.47 41.84 13.49
C ASP A 57 -33.20 42.31 14.21
N ILE A 58 -33.23 43.54 14.76
CA ILE A 58 -32.07 44.12 15.44
C ILE A 58 -32.47 44.61 16.83
N GLY A 59 -31.87 44.00 17.85
CA GLY A 59 -31.91 44.50 19.23
C GLY A 59 -30.75 45.45 19.48
N TRP A 60 -31.04 46.76 19.56
CA TRP A 60 -30.03 47.79 19.69
C TRP A 60 -29.41 47.85 21.10
N GLY A 61 -28.12 48.03 21.17
CA GLY A 61 -27.34 48.19 22.39
C GLY A 61 -25.85 48.37 22.09
N TRP A 62 -25.00 48.58 23.10
CA TRP A 62 -23.54 48.58 22.94
C TRP A 62 -23.01 47.23 22.39
N THR A 63 -23.71 46.15 22.72
CA THR A 63 -23.67 44.87 22.04
C THR A 63 -25.04 44.68 21.43
N SER A 64 -25.14 44.82 20.12
CA SER A 64 -26.40 44.65 19.38
C SER A 64 -26.59 43.21 19.00
N ASN A 65 -27.81 42.70 19.22
CA ASN A 65 -28.20 41.36 18.75
C ASN A 65 -28.85 41.49 17.37
N VAL A 66 -28.37 40.71 16.41
CA VAL A 66 -28.91 40.66 15.05
C VAL A 66 -29.40 39.26 14.75
N LYS A 67 -30.67 39.14 14.32
CA LYS A 67 -31.30 37.93 13.87
C LYS A 67 -31.67 38.05 12.40
N LEU A 68 -31.17 37.17 11.58
CA LEU A 68 -31.53 37.05 10.17
C LEU A 68 -32.28 35.74 9.99
N GLU A 69 -33.46 35.79 9.36
CA GLU A 69 -34.27 34.61 9.05
C GLU A 69 -34.27 34.38 7.53
N GLY A 70 -34.21 33.12 7.12
CA GLY A 70 -34.31 32.71 5.72
C GLY A 70 -33.18 33.27 4.84
N VAL A 71 -31.94 33.14 5.31
CA VAL A 71 -30.76 33.55 4.52
C VAL A 71 -30.50 32.50 3.44
N GLU A 72 -30.45 32.93 2.18
CA GLU A 72 -30.17 32.10 1.02
C GLU A 72 -29.10 32.73 0.14
N VAL A 73 -28.05 31.97 -0.19
CA VAL A 73 -27.02 32.36 -1.15
C VAL A 73 -27.10 31.42 -2.35
N ALA A 74 -27.33 31.98 -3.54
CA ALA A 74 -27.44 31.20 -4.76
C ALA A 74 -26.13 30.45 -5.06
N ASN A 75 -26.24 29.30 -5.71
CA ASN A 75 -25.09 28.52 -6.14
C ASN A 75 -24.38 29.16 -7.35
N ALA A 76 -23.23 28.64 -7.71
CA ALA A 76 -22.55 28.95 -8.96
C ALA A 76 -23.43 28.56 -10.14
N LYS A 77 -23.33 29.27 -11.26
CA LYS A 77 -24.10 28.94 -12.49
C LYS A 77 -23.89 27.53 -13.02
N TRP A 78 -22.73 26.96 -12.72
CA TRP A 78 -22.35 25.58 -13.10
C TRP A 78 -22.69 24.53 -12.03
N GLY A 79 -23.01 24.97 -10.81
CA GLY A 79 -23.33 24.07 -9.70
C GLY A 79 -24.66 23.34 -9.92
N LYS A 80 -24.78 22.16 -9.35
CA LYS A 80 -25.98 21.31 -9.49
C LYS A 80 -27.06 21.66 -8.49
N ALA A 81 -26.69 22.06 -7.27
CA ALA A 81 -27.63 22.47 -6.25
C ALA A 81 -28.14 23.89 -6.53
N PRO A 82 -29.41 24.22 -6.19
CA PRO A 82 -29.96 25.56 -6.39
C PRO A 82 -29.32 26.62 -5.49
N PHE A 83 -28.89 26.24 -4.30
CA PHE A 83 -28.26 27.11 -3.31
C PHE A 83 -26.89 26.55 -2.89
N MET A 84 -25.94 27.44 -2.68
CA MET A 84 -24.68 27.11 -2.02
C MET A 84 -24.86 27.09 -0.50
N LEU A 85 -25.62 28.04 0.04
CA LEU A 85 -25.92 28.17 1.45
C LEU A 85 -27.38 28.54 1.65
N LYS A 86 -28.05 27.86 2.56
CA LYS A 86 -29.35 28.21 3.08
C LYS A 86 -29.32 28.08 4.60
N VAL A 87 -29.81 29.10 5.33
CA VAL A 87 -29.85 29.08 6.80
C VAL A 87 -31.22 29.53 7.24
N GLU A 88 -31.89 28.72 8.08
CA GLU A 88 -33.20 29.09 8.63
C GLU A 88 -33.06 30.34 9.52
N GLN A 89 -32.08 30.37 10.42
CA GLN A 89 -31.82 31.51 11.29
C GLN A 89 -30.31 31.66 11.56
N VAL A 90 -29.82 32.90 11.39
CA VAL A 90 -28.50 33.36 11.85
C VAL A 90 -28.73 34.32 13.01
N ASP A 91 -28.22 34.00 14.19
CA ASP A 91 -28.35 34.81 15.40
C ASP A 91 -26.95 35.16 15.89
N PHE A 92 -26.61 36.46 15.89
CA PHE A 92 -25.28 36.93 16.32
C PHE A 92 -25.32 38.21 17.11
N ASP A 93 -24.37 38.35 18.00
CA ASP A 93 -24.13 39.57 18.74
C ASP A 93 -22.93 40.31 18.12
N ILE A 94 -23.05 41.63 17.95
CA ILE A 94 -22.00 42.50 17.43
C ILE A 94 -21.67 43.61 18.42
N ARG A 95 -20.38 43.83 18.73
CA ARG A 95 -19.93 44.97 19.51
C ARG A 95 -19.75 46.19 18.61
N LEU A 96 -20.53 47.24 18.87
CA LEU A 96 -20.53 48.46 18.03
C LEU A 96 -19.26 49.28 18.21
N TRP A 97 -18.69 49.37 19.43
CA TRP A 97 -17.50 50.19 19.68
C TRP A 97 -16.25 49.75 18.89
N PRO A 98 -15.86 48.45 18.88
CA PRO A 98 -14.78 47.97 18.03
C PRO A 98 -15.03 48.18 16.53
N LEU A 99 -16.29 48.10 16.09
CA LEU A 99 -16.68 48.27 14.69
C LEU A 99 -16.38 49.66 14.17
N LEU A 100 -16.49 50.69 15.02
CA LEU A 100 -16.10 52.07 14.66
C LEU A 100 -14.60 52.22 14.37
N GLY A 101 -13.78 51.34 14.93
CA GLY A 101 -12.34 51.21 14.64
C GLY A 101 -12.01 50.20 13.51
N GLY A 102 -13.03 49.68 12.79
CA GLY A 102 -12.85 48.70 11.71
C GLY A 102 -12.71 47.25 12.16
N ASN A 103 -12.82 46.95 13.47
CA ASN A 103 -12.69 45.61 14.02
C ASN A 103 -14.06 44.98 14.23
N LEU A 104 -14.36 43.90 13.49
CA LEU A 104 -15.59 43.14 13.67
C LEU A 104 -15.43 42.12 14.81
N VAL A 105 -16.15 42.34 15.91
CA VAL A 105 -16.18 41.45 17.08
C VAL A 105 -17.57 40.90 17.26
N LEU A 106 -17.69 39.57 17.19
CA LEU A 106 -18.93 38.84 17.38
C LEU A 106 -18.84 37.99 18.66
N PRO A 107 -19.34 38.48 19.81
CA PRO A 107 -19.32 37.72 21.05
C PRO A 107 -20.00 36.35 20.94
N ARG A 108 -21.03 36.25 20.07
CA ARG A 108 -21.81 35.03 19.83
C ARG A 108 -22.24 34.99 18.37
N LEU A 109 -22.18 33.78 17.77
CA LEU A 109 -22.73 33.46 16.45
C LEU A 109 -23.37 32.08 16.51
N ILE A 110 -24.67 31.99 16.26
CA ILE A 110 -25.44 30.76 16.23
C ILE A 110 -26.09 30.60 14.87
N LEU A 111 -25.89 29.46 14.25
CA LEU A 111 -26.53 29.06 13.01
C LEU A 111 -27.53 27.94 13.28
N ARG A 112 -28.79 28.16 12.93
CA ARG A 112 -29.86 27.14 13.06
C ARG A 112 -30.23 26.63 11.70
N LYS A 113 -30.17 25.30 11.57
CA LYS A 113 -30.44 24.55 10.35
C LYS A 113 -29.73 25.13 9.11
N PRO A 114 -28.42 25.36 9.16
CA PRO A 114 -27.69 25.71 7.96
C PRO A 114 -27.66 24.48 7.01
N GLU A 115 -27.95 24.71 5.74
CA GLU A 115 -27.75 23.74 4.65
C GLU A 115 -26.65 24.29 3.75
N VAL A 116 -25.49 23.60 3.71
CA VAL A 116 -24.34 24.01 2.92
C VAL A 116 -24.10 23.00 1.81
N GLN A 117 -23.99 23.47 0.57
CA GLN A 117 -23.67 22.65 -0.59
C GLN A 117 -22.31 23.05 -1.14
N VAL A 118 -21.33 22.19 -0.97
CA VAL A 118 -19.96 22.38 -1.45
C VAL A 118 -19.77 21.58 -2.71
N GLU A 119 -19.46 22.25 -3.82
CA GLU A 119 -19.30 21.61 -5.11
C GLU A 119 -17.97 21.95 -5.78
N VAL A 120 -17.28 20.92 -6.29
CA VAL A 120 -16.10 21.02 -7.14
C VAL A 120 -16.47 20.59 -8.54
N GLY A 121 -16.35 21.47 -9.51
CA GLY A 121 -16.69 21.22 -10.90
C GLY A 121 -15.61 20.44 -11.66
N ASP A 122 -15.91 20.03 -12.88
CA ASP A 122 -15.01 19.22 -13.74
C ASP A 122 -13.68 19.93 -14.06
N LYS A 123 -13.69 21.26 -14.10
CA LYS A 123 -12.48 22.10 -14.28
C LYS A 123 -11.85 22.56 -12.97
N GLU A 124 -12.13 21.86 -11.88
CA GLU A 124 -11.68 22.19 -10.53
C GLU A 124 -12.16 23.56 -9.99
N GLN A 125 -13.25 24.09 -10.59
CA GLN A 125 -13.90 25.28 -10.05
C GLN A 125 -14.56 24.95 -8.71
N LEU A 126 -14.53 25.92 -7.79
CA LEU A 126 -15.10 25.81 -6.46
C LEU A 126 -16.35 26.69 -6.35
N ASN A 127 -17.49 26.14 -5.93
CA ASN A 127 -18.70 26.95 -5.78
C ASN A 127 -18.63 27.94 -4.60
N TRP A 128 -17.69 27.78 -3.68
CA TRP A 128 -17.46 28.69 -2.56
C TRP A 128 -16.35 29.72 -2.79
N SER A 129 -15.70 29.70 -3.96
CA SER A 129 -14.74 30.75 -4.33
C SER A 129 -15.48 32.07 -4.57
N MET A 130 -15.14 33.09 -3.83
CA MET A 130 -15.68 34.44 -3.90
C MET A 130 -14.70 35.32 -4.69
N GLY A 131 -15.17 36.05 -5.73
CA GLY A 131 -14.32 36.88 -6.58
C GLY A 131 -13.80 36.17 -7.84
N GLU A 132 -12.88 36.81 -8.58
CA GLU A 132 -12.28 36.26 -9.81
C GLU A 132 -11.51 34.98 -9.50
N THR A 133 -11.90 33.89 -10.14
CA THR A 133 -11.54 32.51 -9.87
C THR A 133 -10.04 32.26 -9.84
N PRO A 134 -9.42 31.93 -8.72
CA PRO A 134 -8.13 31.22 -8.74
C PRO A 134 -8.40 29.75 -9.07
N VAL A 135 -7.76 29.23 -10.08
CA VAL A 135 -7.67 27.77 -10.32
C VAL A 135 -6.81 27.19 -9.19
N VAL A 136 -7.45 26.60 -8.20
CA VAL A 136 -6.76 26.04 -7.04
C VAL A 136 -6.45 24.57 -7.31
N THR A 137 -5.19 24.26 -7.44
CA THR A 137 -4.68 22.90 -7.54
C THR A 137 -4.79 22.17 -6.18
N GLY A 138 -5.89 21.47 -5.99
CA GLY A 138 -6.15 20.59 -4.85
C GLY A 138 -7.24 21.09 -3.89
N ALA A 139 -8.27 20.27 -3.66
CA ALA A 139 -9.41 20.61 -2.81
C ALA A 139 -9.02 20.96 -1.36
N ALA A 140 -7.92 20.41 -0.85
CA ALA A 140 -7.39 20.76 0.48
C ALA A 140 -6.87 22.20 0.58
N LYS A 141 -6.20 22.71 -0.48
CA LYS A 141 -5.75 24.11 -0.54
C LYS A 141 -6.90 25.10 -0.61
N ALA A 142 -8.01 24.71 -1.21
CA ALA A 142 -9.20 25.55 -1.33
C ALA A 142 -9.96 25.73 -0.01
N LEU A 143 -9.76 24.86 0.95
CA LEU A 143 -10.35 24.95 2.29
C LEU A 143 -9.47 25.75 3.25
N GLU A 144 -8.21 26.09 2.87
CA GLU A 144 -7.37 26.99 3.66
C GLU A 144 -7.85 28.43 3.47
N PRO A 145 -8.33 29.12 4.53
CA PRO A 145 -8.54 30.55 4.46
C PRO A 145 -7.20 31.25 4.17
N ASP A 146 -7.11 32.03 3.10
CA ASP A 146 -5.88 32.75 2.72
C ASP A 146 -5.38 33.67 3.82
N ASN A 147 -6.26 34.07 4.75
CA ASN A 147 -5.93 34.94 5.89
C ASN A 147 -6.81 34.60 7.10
N ARG A 148 -6.40 33.66 7.93
CA ARG A 148 -7.12 33.25 9.15
C ARG A 148 -7.22 34.41 10.17
N PHE A 149 -6.31 35.40 10.10
CA PHE A 149 -6.28 36.56 10.99
C PHE A 149 -7.28 37.64 10.60
N ASP A 150 -7.75 37.68 9.36
CA ASP A 150 -8.74 38.64 8.86
C ASP A 150 -10.19 38.27 9.17
N ALA A 151 -10.42 37.05 9.68
CA ALA A 151 -11.76 36.63 10.09
C ALA A 151 -12.22 37.36 11.35
N PRO A 152 -13.54 37.65 11.50
CA PRO A 152 -14.09 38.31 12.69
C PRO A 152 -13.68 37.58 13.97
N LEU A 153 -13.47 38.36 15.06
CA LEU A 153 -13.25 37.80 16.39
C LEU A 153 -14.58 37.22 16.91
N ILE A 154 -14.74 35.88 16.86
CA ILE A 154 -15.94 35.21 17.35
C ILE A 154 -15.65 34.63 18.72
N GLY A 155 -16.47 34.98 19.72
CA GLY A 155 -16.32 34.45 21.09
C GLY A 155 -16.95 33.08 21.28
N LYS A 156 -18.16 32.88 20.75
CA LYS A 156 -18.90 31.61 20.80
C LYS A 156 -19.50 31.30 19.43
N PHE A 157 -19.25 30.10 18.91
CA PHE A 157 -19.81 29.63 17.65
C PHE A 157 -20.61 28.35 17.87
N GLU A 158 -21.87 28.33 17.43
CA GLU A 158 -22.73 27.16 17.53
C GLU A 158 -23.45 26.88 16.20
N VAL A 159 -23.58 25.61 15.88
CA VAL A 159 -24.35 25.10 14.75
C VAL A 159 -25.33 24.06 15.26
N THR A 160 -26.62 24.25 15.00
CA THR A 160 -27.69 23.31 15.38
C THR A 160 -28.39 22.80 14.13
N GLU A 161 -28.56 21.46 14.04
CA GLU A 161 -29.27 20.79 12.95
C GLU A 161 -28.76 21.14 11.54
N GLY A 162 -27.45 21.37 11.39
CA GLY A 162 -26.85 21.71 10.10
C GLY A 162 -26.80 20.50 9.16
N LYS A 163 -26.88 20.77 7.86
CA LYS A 163 -26.69 19.80 6.78
C LYS A 163 -25.54 20.21 5.90
N LEU A 164 -24.75 19.23 5.48
CA LEU A 164 -23.62 19.43 4.55
C LEU A 164 -23.72 18.48 3.39
N GLY A 165 -23.75 19.00 2.18
CA GLY A 165 -23.53 18.25 0.96
C GLY A 165 -22.18 18.57 0.36
N TYR A 166 -21.42 17.57 -0.06
CA TYR A 166 -20.16 17.71 -0.77
C TYR A 166 -20.21 16.94 -2.09
N ARG A 167 -19.87 17.56 -3.19
CA ARG A 167 -19.83 16.96 -4.52
C ARG A 167 -18.52 17.30 -5.21
N ASP A 168 -17.77 16.29 -5.65
CA ASP A 168 -16.57 16.45 -6.47
C ASP A 168 -16.72 15.60 -7.73
N SER A 169 -17.00 16.25 -8.84
CA SER A 169 -17.27 15.56 -10.12
C SER A 169 -16.04 14.83 -10.64
N LYS A 170 -14.84 15.40 -10.49
CA LYS A 170 -13.57 14.81 -10.95
C LYS A 170 -13.21 13.53 -10.19
N ARG A 171 -13.39 13.55 -8.87
CA ARG A 171 -13.13 12.39 -8.01
C ARG A 171 -14.32 11.44 -7.89
N LYS A 172 -15.45 11.77 -8.50
CA LYS A 172 -16.72 11.03 -8.38
C LYS A 172 -17.08 10.80 -6.90
N LEU A 173 -16.93 11.86 -6.10
CA LEU A 173 -17.21 11.87 -4.66
C LEU A 173 -18.51 12.62 -4.40
N GLU A 174 -19.44 11.96 -3.74
CA GLU A 174 -20.73 12.51 -3.31
C GLU A 174 -20.95 12.16 -1.84
N LEU A 175 -21.11 13.18 -1.00
CA LEU A 175 -21.35 13.03 0.43
C LEU A 175 -22.52 13.93 0.85
N ASP A 176 -23.38 13.42 1.69
CA ASP A 176 -24.44 14.15 2.37
C ASP A 176 -24.42 13.78 3.86
N GLY A 177 -24.75 14.73 4.70
CA GLY A 177 -24.84 14.45 6.13
C GLY A 177 -25.13 15.65 6.99
N THR A 178 -24.82 15.51 8.26
CA THR A 178 -25.15 16.48 9.31
C THR A 178 -23.87 17.09 9.89
N VAL A 179 -23.97 18.36 10.26
CA VAL A 179 -22.97 19.09 11.01
C VAL A 179 -23.64 19.76 12.20
N SER A 180 -23.05 19.63 13.38
CA SER A 180 -23.54 20.26 14.60
C SER A 180 -22.41 20.55 15.55
N THR A 181 -22.67 21.39 16.55
CA THR A 181 -21.79 21.57 17.70
C THR A 181 -22.46 20.96 18.92
N ALA A 182 -21.77 20.05 19.60
CA ALA A 182 -22.20 19.46 20.86
C ALA A 182 -21.60 20.24 22.05
N ALA A 183 -22.16 20.03 23.24
CA ALA A 183 -21.58 20.58 24.47
C ALA A 183 -20.21 19.94 24.71
N GLY A 184 -19.14 20.71 24.58
CA GLY A 184 -17.78 20.29 24.89
C GLY A 184 -17.53 20.22 26.40
N LYS A 185 -16.32 19.79 26.76
CA LYS A 185 -15.87 19.81 28.16
C LYS A 185 -15.83 21.23 28.70
N ALA A 186 -16.03 21.35 30.01
CA ALA A 186 -16.01 22.65 30.67
C ALA A 186 -14.69 23.39 30.38
N GLY A 187 -14.79 24.55 29.72
CA GLY A 187 -13.64 25.41 29.35
C GLY A 187 -13.11 25.24 27.93
N GLU A 188 -13.51 24.20 27.17
CA GLU A 188 -12.98 23.92 25.81
C GLU A 188 -13.91 24.42 24.68
N GLY A 189 -15.09 24.97 25.02
CA GLY A 189 -16.10 25.36 24.02
C GLY A 189 -16.81 24.15 23.39
N PRO A 190 -17.80 24.38 22.50
CA PRO A 190 -18.58 23.30 21.89
C PRO A 190 -17.74 22.52 20.88
N GLU A 191 -17.79 21.18 20.99
CA GLU A 191 -17.14 20.25 20.05
C GLU A 191 -17.86 20.25 18.69
N ALA A 192 -17.10 20.16 17.60
CA ALA A 192 -17.65 20.02 16.26
C ALA A 192 -17.92 18.56 15.93
N GLU A 193 -19.17 18.25 15.58
CA GLU A 193 -19.57 16.92 15.09
C GLU A 193 -19.96 16.98 13.63
N LEU A 194 -19.43 16.02 12.83
CA LEU A 194 -19.72 15.86 11.41
C LEU A 194 -19.99 14.38 11.12
N SER A 195 -21.12 14.09 10.49
CA SER A 195 -21.47 12.74 10.04
C SER A 195 -21.90 12.78 8.58
N LEU A 196 -21.10 12.17 7.71
CA LEU A 196 -21.32 12.16 6.27
C LEU A 196 -21.47 10.73 5.76
N LYS A 197 -22.34 10.55 4.77
CA LYS A 197 -22.55 9.31 4.04
C LYS A 197 -22.64 9.58 2.55
N GLY A 198 -22.15 8.66 1.74
CA GLY A 198 -22.22 8.84 0.29
C GLY A 198 -21.42 7.80 -0.46
N LYS A 199 -20.80 8.23 -1.56
CA LYS A 199 -20.05 7.33 -2.45
C LYS A 199 -18.79 8.01 -2.97
N LEU A 200 -17.71 7.24 -3.07
CA LEU A 200 -16.48 7.60 -3.78
C LEU A 200 -16.24 6.57 -4.89
N GLU A 201 -16.19 7.01 -6.14
CA GLU A 201 -16.04 6.11 -7.31
C GLU A 201 -17.07 4.96 -7.33
N GLY A 202 -18.28 5.23 -6.83
CA GLY A 202 -19.38 4.25 -6.75
C GLY A 202 -19.35 3.35 -5.51
N GLN A 203 -18.27 3.34 -4.72
CA GLN A 203 -18.17 2.60 -3.47
C GLN A 203 -18.75 3.39 -2.30
N PRO A 204 -19.47 2.75 -1.36
CA PRO A 204 -20.04 3.44 -0.21
C PRO A 204 -18.93 4.01 0.68
N LEU A 205 -19.12 5.27 1.10
CA LEU A 205 -18.24 5.99 2.01
C LEU A 205 -19.06 6.56 3.16
N GLU A 206 -18.67 6.24 4.39
CA GLU A 206 -19.23 6.83 5.60
C GLU A 206 -18.10 7.46 6.41
N MET A 207 -18.35 8.64 6.96
CA MET A 207 -17.39 9.36 7.79
C MET A 207 -18.10 9.94 9.01
N ARG A 208 -17.52 9.72 10.19
CA ARG A 208 -17.90 10.40 11.42
C ARG A 208 -16.65 11.09 11.98
N PHE A 209 -16.76 12.36 12.21
CA PHE A 209 -15.72 13.18 12.80
C PHE A 209 -16.26 13.88 14.04
N VAL A 210 -15.47 13.87 15.11
CA VAL A 210 -15.67 14.67 16.31
C VAL A 210 -14.34 15.42 16.54
N GLY A 211 -14.41 16.73 16.64
CA GLY A 211 -13.22 17.57 16.83
C GLY A 211 -13.42 18.59 17.92
N GLY A 212 -12.39 19.35 18.22
CA GLY A 212 -12.47 20.47 19.12
C GLY A 212 -13.38 21.59 18.60
N SER A 213 -13.50 22.68 19.35
CA SER A 213 -14.27 23.85 18.92
C SER A 213 -13.77 24.34 17.54
N VAL A 214 -14.72 24.72 16.68
CA VAL A 214 -14.40 25.36 15.38
C VAL A 214 -13.50 26.59 15.56
N LEU A 215 -13.63 27.30 16.68
CA LEU A 215 -12.80 28.47 16.99
C LEU A 215 -11.33 28.12 17.25
N MET A 216 -11.02 26.90 17.72
CA MET A 216 -9.65 26.44 17.88
C MET A 216 -8.92 26.27 16.54
N LEU A 217 -9.64 26.15 15.42
CA LEU A 217 -9.03 26.07 14.09
C LEU A 217 -8.25 27.34 13.70
N ARG A 218 -8.47 28.44 14.41
CA ARG A 218 -7.72 29.71 14.22
C ARG A 218 -6.36 29.71 14.91
N ASP A 219 -6.24 28.97 16.00
CA ASP A 219 -5.04 28.89 16.83
C ASP A 219 -4.21 27.68 16.42
N THR A 220 -3.07 27.91 15.78
CA THR A 220 -2.15 26.84 15.38
C THR A 220 -1.13 26.49 16.47
N GLU A 221 -1.12 27.22 17.60
CA GLU A 221 -0.25 26.91 18.73
C GLU A 221 -0.85 25.83 19.63
N GLN A 222 -2.19 25.75 19.68
CA GLN A 222 -2.89 24.73 20.47
C GLN A 222 -3.24 23.50 19.62
N PRO A 223 -2.91 22.27 20.09
CA PRO A 223 -3.25 21.07 19.37
C PRO A 223 -4.79 20.87 19.28
N TYR A 224 -5.31 20.77 18.08
CA TYR A 224 -6.72 20.52 17.80
C TYR A 224 -7.03 19.04 17.98
N PRO A 225 -7.92 18.64 18.92
CA PRO A 225 -8.29 17.25 19.13
C PRO A 225 -9.19 16.75 18.00
N LEU A 226 -9.02 15.49 17.62
CA LEU A 226 -9.86 14.83 16.61
C LEU A 226 -10.12 13.36 16.94
N ASP A 227 -11.31 12.89 16.61
CA ASP A 227 -11.73 11.48 16.54
C ASP A 227 -12.44 11.28 15.20
N LEU A 228 -11.76 10.58 14.28
CA LEU A 228 -12.22 10.36 12.91
C LEU A 228 -12.43 8.87 12.67
N ASN A 229 -13.63 8.50 12.24
CA ASN A 229 -13.99 7.16 11.82
C ASN A 229 -14.46 7.19 10.37
N VAL A 230 -13.80 6.44 9.49
CA VAL A 230 -14.14 6.35 8.06
C VAL A 230 -14.36 4.89 7.70
N SER A 231 -15.41 4.63 6.94
CA SER A 231 -15.67 3.33 6.30
C SER A 231 -15.75 3.55 4.79
N PHE A 232 -14.87 2.92 4.03
CA PHE A 232 -14.85 2.94 2.56
C PHE A 232 -14.98 1.51 2.03
N GLY A 233 -16.14 1.17 1.51
CA GLY A 233 -16.48 -0.21 1.22
C GLY A 233 -16.35 -1.07 2.48
N ALA A 234 -15.50 -2.08 2.42
CA ALA A 234 -15.16 -2.94 3.57
C ALA A 234 -13.95 -2.46 4.38
N THR A 235 -13.24 -1.43 3.92
CA THR A 235 -12.09 -0.83 4.62
C THR A 235 -12.54 0.13 5.71
N LYS A 236 -11.95 0.05 6.89
CA LYS A 236 -12.25 0.89 8.05
C LYS A 236 -10.98 1.59 8.53
N LEU A 237 -11.09 2.90 8.70
CA LEU A 237 -10.05 3.75 9.28
C LEU A 237 -10.59 4.39 10.55
N LYS A 238 -9.83 4.31 11.63
CA LYS A 238 -10.05 5.08 12.86
C LYS A 238 -8.79 5.86 13.17
N MET A 239 -8.95 7.12 13.48
CA MET A 239 -7.87 8.02 13.90
C MET A 239 -8.31 8.80 15.12
N LYS A 240 -7.50 8.84 16.17
CA LYS A 240 -7.78 9.60 17.38
C LYS A 240 -6.52 10.23 17.91
N GLY A 241 -6.58 11.51 18.24
CA GLY A 241 -5.44 12.24 18.75
C GLY A 241 -5.54 13.73 18.54
N THR A 242 -4.44 14.38 18.19
CA THR A 242 -4.34 15.82 18.01
C THR A 242 -3.58 16.21 16.74
N VAL A 243 -3.92 17.37 16.17
CA VAL A 243 -3.23 17.97 15.02
C VAL A 243 -3.08 19.47 15.30
N GLN A 244 -1.88 20.03 15.12
CA GLN A 244 -1.70 21.49 15.33
C GLN A 244 -2.38 22.32 14.24
N ASP A 245 -2.18 21.96 12.97
CA ASP A 245 -2.88 22.57 11.85
C ASP A 245 -3.67 21.53 11.06
N PRO A 246 -4.99 21.38 11.34
CA PRO A 246 -5.83 20.38 10.66
C PRO A 246 -5.91 20.59 9.15
N PHE A 247 -5.78 21.82 8.63
CA PHE A 247 -5.85 22.09 7.20
C PHE A 247 -4.56 21.69 6.46
N LYS A 248 -3.41 21.79 7.11
CA LYS A 248 -2.10 21.38 6.56
C LYS A 248 -1.65 20.01 7.04
N TRP A 249 -2.39 19.42 7.96
CA TRP A 249 -2.02 18.17 8.63
C TRP A 249 -0.62 18.22 9.27
N THR A 250 -0.21 19.38 9.77
CA THR A 250 1.08 19.51 10.44
C THR A 250 0.95 19.39 11.96
N GLY A 251 1.98 18.87 12.63
CA GLY A 251 1.96 18.59 14.05
C GLY A 251 0.93 17.52 14.43
N ALA A 252 0.63 16.60 13.51
CA ALA A 252 -0.25 15.48 13.79
C ALA A 252 0.42 14.49 14.74
N ASN A 253 -0.35 14.02 15.73
CA ASN A 253 0.00 13.01 16.70
C ASN A 253 -1.25 12.19 17.00
N VAL A 254 -1.50 11.18 16.15
CA VAL A 254 -2.76 10.44 16.15
C VAL A 254 -2.52 8.94 16.20
N ASP A 255 -3.29 8.25 17.01
CA ASP A 255 -3.41 6.79 16.98
C ASP A 255 -4.24 6.40 15.77
N LEU A 256 -3.77 5.45 15.00
CA LEU A 256 -4.37 5.00 13.75
C LEU A 256 -4.67 3.51 13.81
N VAL A 257 -5.88 3.13 13.41
CA VAL A 257 -6.28 1.74 13.16
C VAL A 257 -6.89 1.68 11.76
N LEU A 258 -6.24 0.94 10.87
CA LEU A 258 -6.69 0.72 9.51
C LEU A 258 -6.88 -0.78 9.28
N SER A 259 -8.03 -1.20 8.78
CA SER A 259 -8.34 -2.60 8.51
C SER A 259 -9.21 -2.77 7.27
N GLY A 260 -9.05 -3.88 6.59
CA GLY A 260 -9.83 -4.18 5.40
C GLY A 260 -9.53 -5.56 4.81
N PRO A 261 -10.28 -5.97 3.78
CA PRO A 261 -10.09 -7.27 3.15
C PRO A 261 -8.86 -7.32 2.23
N ASN A 262 -8.43 -6.17 1.70
CA ASN A 262 -7.35 -6.10 0.72
C ASN A 262 -6.74 -4.69 0.67
N LEU A 263 -5.42 -4.57 0.84
CA LEU A 263 -4.71 -3.29 0.73
C LEU A 263 -4.83 -2.67 -0.68
N SER A 264 -5.07 -3.48 -1.73
CA SER A 264 -5.25 -2.95 -3.09
C SER A 264 -6.45 -1.99 -3.22
N ASP A 265 -7.39 -2.04 -2.29
CA ASP A 265 -8.58 -1.19 -2.32
C ASP A 265 -8.25 0.26 -1.93
N ILE A 266 -7.15 0.48 -1.19
CA ILE A 266 -6.69 1.80 -0.75
C ILE A 266 -5.45 2.31 -1.49
N TYR A 267 -4.72 1.48 -2.22
CA TYR A 267 -3.54 1.91 -2.98
C TYR A 267 -3.82 3.08 -3.94
N PRO A 268 -4.94 3.11 -4.70
CA PRO A 268 -5.25 4.23 -5.58
C PRO A 268 -5.42 5.55 -4.81
N LEU A 269 -6.00 5.50 -3.60
CA LEU A 269 -6.21 6.68 -2.76
C LEU A 269 -4.89 7.25 -2.24
N LEU A 270 -3.88 6.40 -2.05
CA LEU A 270 -2.56 6.78 -1.55
C LEU A 270 -1.56 7.08 -2.69
N GLY A 271 -1.95 6.86 -3.95
CA GLY A 271 -1.03 6.93 -5.08
C GLY A 271 0.10 5.89 -5.04
N ILE A 272 -0.06 4.85 -4.20
CA ILE A 272 0.91 3.78 -4.01
C ILE A 272 0.48 2.58 -4.85
N PRO A 273 1.38 2.00 -5.60
CA PRO A 273 1.11 0.75 -6.29
C PRO A 273 1.42 -0.45 -5.39
N GLY A 274 0.59 -1.45 -5.44
CA GLY A 274 0.85 -2.71 -4.76
C GLY A 274 0.01 -3.86 -5.31
N PRO A 275 0.42 -5.09 -5.06
CA PRO A 275 -0.37 -6.27 -5.40
C PRO A 275 -1.54 -6.46 -4.42
N PRO A 276 -2.52 -7.29 -4.78
CA PRO A 276 -3.57 -7.71 -3.86
C PRO A 276 -2.97 -8.40 -2.63
N THR A 277 -3.55 -8.17 -1.46
CA THR A 277 -3.14 -8.79 -0.20
C THR A 277 -4.28 -9.59 0.43
N PRO A 278 -4.00 -10.48 1.38
CA PRO A 278 -5.01 -11.00 2.30
C PRO A 278 -5.62 -9.88 3.17
N PRO A 279 -6.66 -10.18 3.98
CA PRO A 279 -7.18 -9.25 4.97
C PRO A 279 -6.09 -8.72 5.88
N TYR A 280 -6.19 -7.45 6.21
CA TYR A 280 -5.15 -6.76 6.97
C TYR A 280 -5.70 -5.93 8.12
N THR A 281 -4.85 -5.70 9.12
CA THR A 281 -5.04 -4.74 10.20
C THR A 281 -3.71 -4.06 10.49
N ILE A 282 -3.71 -2.74 10.50
CA ILE A 282 -2.56 -1.89 10.76
C ILE A 282 -2.91 -0.99 11.95
N VAL A 283 -2.11 -1.06 13.00
CA VAL A 283 -2.26 -0.24 14.20
C VAL A 283 -0.94 0.46 14.47
N GLY A 284 -0.99 1.71 14.85
CA GLY A 284 0.22 2.45 15.21
C GLY A 284 -0.07 3.92 15.42
N LYS A 285 0.96 4.70 15.63
CA LYS A 285 0.92 6.13 15.86
C LYS A 285 1.45 6.86 14.64
N LEU A 286 0.64 7.76 14.11
CA LEU A 286 1.01 8.62 13.00
C LEU A 286 1.41 9.99 13.55
N GLU A 287 2.65 10.37 13.29
CA GLU A 287 3.21 11.68 13.57
C GLU A 287 3.53 12.38 12.24
N ARG A 288 3.22 13.67 12.14
CA ARG A 288 3.54 14.44 10.96
C ARG A 288 4.15 15.79 11.28
N GLU A 289 5.34 16.01 10.75
CA GLU A 289 5.99 17.31 10.64
C GLU A 289 5.87 17.82 9.18
N PRO A 290 6.15 19.10 8.89
CA PRO A 290 6.12 19.60 7.51
C PRO A 290 7.00 18.77 6.57
N GLY A 291 6.37 18.10 5.60
CA GLY A 291 7.04 17.25 4.62
C GLY A 291 7.60 15.91 5.17
N LEU A 292 7.28 15.53 6.41
CA LEU A 292 7.78 14.31 7.03
C LEU A 292 6.65 13.55 7.72
N TRP A 293 6.36 12.35 7.26
CA TRP A 293 5.44 11.41 7.89
C TRP A 293 6.22 10.35 8.67
N LYS A 294 5.84 10.10 9.92
CA LYS A 294 6.40 9.04 10.76
C LYS A 294 5.27 8.15 11.25
N PHE A 295 5.35 6.88 10.95
CA PHE A 295 4.45 5.88 11.47
C PHE A 295 5.24 5.01 12.44
N VAL A 296 5.06 5.26 13.73
CA VAL A 296 5.84 4.67 14.82
C VAL A 296 5.02 3.66 15.61
N GLN A 297 5.70 2.78 16.36
CA GLN A 297 5.06 1.73 17.15
C GLN A 297 4.05 0.90 16.34
N SER A 298 4.33 0.74 15.06
CA SER A 298 3.38 0.11 14.15
C SER A 298 3.36 -1.42 14.30
N LYS A 299 2.15 -1.95 14.29
CA LYS A 299 1.86 -3.39 14.30
C LYS A 299 0.93 -3.68 13.13
N TRP A 300 1.39 -4.52 12.23
CA TRP A 300 0.67 -4.89 11.03
C TRP A 300 0.37 -6.37 11.09
N ARG A 301 -0.83 -6.73 10.72
CA ARG A 301 -1.22 -8.11 10.43
C ARG A 301 -1.71 -8.14 8.99
N VAL A 302 -1.13 -9.00 8.16
CA VAL A 302 -1.53 -9.22 6.76
C VAL A 302 -1.70 -10.71 6.59
N GLY A 303 -2.94 -11.17 6.46
CA GLY A 303 -3.26 -12.58 6.56
C GLY A 303 -2.88 -13.14 7.93
N GLU A 304 -2.01 -14.12 7.93
CA GLU A 304 -1.43 -14.72 9.14
C GLU A 304 -0.04 -14.15 9.51
N SER A 305 0.52 -13.31 8.65
CA SER A 305 1.81 -12.65 8.86
C SER A 305 1.68 -11.47 9.82
N ASP A 306 2.67 -11.29 10.67
CA ASP A 306 2.85 -10.11 11.51
C ASP A 306 4.04 -9.28 11.06
N LEU A 307 3.95 -7.97 11.25
CA LEU A 307 5.05 -7.03 11.06
C LEU A 307 4.97 -5.96 12.14
N THR A 308 6.11 -5.61 12.70
CA THR A 308 6.25 -4.50 13.66
C THR A 308 7.41 -3.62 13.24
N GLY A 309 7.33 -2.32 13.53
CA GLY A 309 8.44 -1.43 13.24
C GLY A 309 8.03 0.01 13.01
N GLU A 310 8.89 0.72 12.30
CA GLU A 310 8.73 2.13 12.00
C GLU A 310 8.83 2.37 10.50
N VAL A 311 7.98 3.28 10.00
CA VAL A 311 7.98 3.73 8.61
C VAL A 311 8.02 5.25 8.59
N THR A 312 8.93 5.82 7.81
CA THR A 312 9.07 7.25 7.62
C THR A 312 9.00 7.58 6.13
N ILE A 313 8.25 8.62 5.76
CA ILE A 313 8.19 9.14 4.38
C ILE A 313 8.61 10.60 4.41
N ASP A 314 9.71 10.91 3.72
CA ASP A 314 10.25 12.26 3.58
C ASP A 314 9.89 12.85 2.21
N GLU A 315 8.84 13.67 2.17
CA GLU A 315 8.34 14.36 0.97
C GLU A 315 9.18 15.59 0.58
N ARG A 316 10.12 16.01 1.44
CA ARG A 316 11.04 17.14 1.16
C ARG A 316 12.06 16.74 0.09
N ARG A 317 12.28 15.44 -0.09
CA ARG A 317 13.09 14.88 -1.16
C ARG A 317 12.25 14.69 -2.43
N LYS A 318 12.90 14.78 -3.58
CA LYS A 318 12.26 14.55 -4.88
C LYS A 318 13.08 13.55 -5.69
N PRO A 319 12.60 12.33 -5.96
CA PRO A 319 11.35 11.74 -5.47
C PRO A 319 11.31 11.60 -3.92
N ALA A 320 10.11 11.46 -3.35
CA ALA A 320 9.94 11.21 -1.92
C ALA A 320 10.74 9.98 -1.49
N PHE A 321 11.23 9.98 -0.24
CA PHE A 321 12.07 8.91 0.30
C PHE A 321 11.36 8.18 1.44
N LEU A 322 11.14 6.88 1.27
CA LEU A 322 10.58 6.00 2.30
C LEU A 322 11.70 5.27 3.03
N THR A 323 11.69 5.32 4.35
CA THR A 323 12.55 4.46 5.20
C THR A 323 11.65 3.57 6.04
N ALA A 324 11.95 2.25 6.07
CA ALA A 324 11.23 1.33 6.93
C ALA A 324 12.20 0.33 7.61
N LYS A 325 11.97 0.11 8.91
CA LYS A 325 12.67 -0.91 9.69
C LYS A 325 11.63 -1.85 10.28
N LEU A 326 11.51 -3.04 9.71
CA LEU A 326 10.45 -3.98 10.01
C LEU A 326 11.00 -5.27 10.60
N VAL A 327 10.29 -5.80 11.58
CA VAL A 327 10.57 -7.09 12.21
C VAL A 327 9.29 -7.93 12.18
N SER A 328 9.43 -9.22 11.84
CA SER A 328 8.33 -10.19 11.87
C SER A 328 8.69 -11.35 12.78
N GLN A 329 7.77 -11.74 13.66
CA GLN A 329 7.90 -12.98 14.44
C GLN A 329 7.40 -14.19 13.64
N LYS A 330 6.37 -13.98 12.81
CA LYS A 330 5.78 -14.98 11.93
C LYS A 330 5.47 -14.36 10.56
N LEU A 331 6.17 -14.79 9.54
CA LEU A 331 5.96 -14.42 8.15
C LEU A 331 5.43 -15.63 7.38
N VAL A 332 4.25 -15.53 6.80
CA VAL A 332 3.68 -16.58 5.94
C VAL A 332 3.97 -16.22 4.49
N PHE A 333 4.70 -17.07 3.80
CA PHE A 333 5.17 -16.82 2.42
C PHE A 333 4.00 -16.53 1.47
N GLU A 334 2.92 -17.30 1.60
CA GLU A 334 1.73 -17.14 0.76
C GLU A 334 1.07 -15.76 0.90
N ASP A 335 1.15 -15.12 2.06
CA ASP A 335 0.59 -13.77 2.27
C ASP A 335 1.34 -12.70 1.48
N LEU A 336 2.64 -12.88 1.26
CA LEU A 336 3.53 -11.94 0.58
C LEU A 336 3.98 -12.40 -0.80
N ALA A 337 3.65 -13.62 -1.19
CA ALA A 337 4.01 -14.20 -2.49
C ALA A 337 3.66 -13.29 -3.69
N PRO A 338 2.51 -12.58 -3.70
CA PRO A 338 2.17 -11.64 -4.78
C PRO A 338 3.15 -10.47 -4.93
N LEU A 339 3.86 -10.07 -3.87
CA LEU A 339 4.87 -8.99 -3.93
C LEU A 339 6.07 -9.37 -4.80
N VAL A 340 6.39 -10.66 -4.86
CA VAL A 340 7.50 -11.20 -5.66
C VAL A 340 7.02 -11.87 -6.95
N GLY A 341 5.77 -11.66 -7.34
CA GLY A 341 5.18 -12.27 -8.54
C GLY A 341 4.97 -13.79 -8.42
N ALA A 342 4.98 -14.33 -7.20
CA ALA A 342 4.71 -15.75 -6.96
C ALA A 342 3.20 -16.01 -6.81
N THR A 343 2.81 -17.27 -6.79
CA THR A 343 1.39 -17.69 -6.67
C THR A 343 0.80 -17.19 -5.36
N PRO A 344 -0.40 -16.58 -5.39
CA PRO A 344 -1.06 -16.11 -4.16
C PRO A 344 -1.47 -17.25 -3.24
N ALA A 345 -1.78 -16.90 -2.00
CA ALA A 345 -2.18 -17.78 -0.91
C ALA A 345 -3.30 -18.76 -1.25
N ARG A 346 -3.36 -19.83 -0.48
CA ARG A 346 -4.41 -20.87 -0.54
C ARG A 346 -5.82 -20.26 -0.61
N LYS A 347 -6.72 -20.92 -1.32
CA LYS A 347 -8.13 -20.50 -1.61
C LYS A 347 -8.93 -19.98 -0.40
N SER A 348 -8.57 -20.36 0.83
CA SER A 348 -9.31 -19.99 2.05
C SER A 348 -8.96 -18.61 2.61
N ASN A 349 -7.79 -18.03 2.31
CA ASN A 349 -7.28 -16.80 2.93
C ASN A 349 -6.96 -15.68 1.92
N GLY A 350 -7.08 -15.94 0.62
CA GLY A 350 -6.79 -14.96 -0.44
C GLY A 350 -7.98 -14.06 -0.77
N SER A 351 -7.70 -12.86 -1.26
CA SER A 351 -8.73 -12.00 -1.83
C SER A 351 -9.28 -12.56 -3.16
N PRO A 352 -10.47 -12.14 -3.61
CA PRO A 352 -11.01 -12.56 -4.92
C PRO A 352 -10.05 -12.33 -6.08
N LYS A 353 -9.29 -11.22 -6.08
CA LYS A 353 -8.28 -10.91 -7.10
C LYS A 353 -7.10 -11.90 -7.07
N GLN A 354 -6.66 -12.32 -5.88
CA GLN A 354 -5.62 -13.35 -5.75
C GLN A 354 -6.10 -14.69 -6.28
N ALA A 355 -7.33 -15.08 -5.96
CA ALA A 355 -7.92 -16.32 -6.46
C ALA A 355 -8.02 -16.36 -8.00
N GLN A 356 -8.38 -15.25 -8.65
CA GLN A 356 -8.39 -15.14 -10.11
C GLN A 356 -6.99 -15.30 -10.72
N THR A 357 -5.98 -14.66 -10.16
CA THR A 357 -4.59 -14.77 -10.64
C THR A 357 -4.08 -16.20 -10.52
N GLN A 358 -4.40 -16.88 -9.42
CA GLN A 358 -4.03 -18.28 -9.22
C GLN A 358 -4.71 -19.20 -10.24
N ALA A 359 -6.01 -19.03 -10.48
CA ALA A 359 -6.75 -19.81 -11.47
C ALA A 359 -6.17 -19.64 -12.88
N GLN A 360 -5.74 -18.44 -13.26
CA GLN A 360 -5.07 -18.18 -14.54
C GLN A 360 -3.72 -18.90 -14.66
N LEU A 361 -2.90 -18.90 -13.58
CA LEU A 361 -1.63 -19.62 -13.55
C LEU A 361 -1.80 -21.14 -13.61
N GLU A 362 -2.80 -21.68 -12.91
CA GLU A 362 -3.14 -23.10 -12.97
C GLU A 362 -3.59 -23.53 -14.37
N ALA A 363 -4.40 -22.70 -15.03
CA ALA A 363 -4.89 -22.93 -16.37
C ALA A 363 -3.79 -22.87 -17.46
N SER A 364 -2.76 -22.03 -17.28
CA SER A 364 -1.66 -21.90 -18.25
C SER A 364 -0.73 -23.13 -18.28
N GLY A 365 -0.65 -23.89 -17.20
CA GLY A 365 0.28 -25.00 -17.04
C GLY A 365 1.76 -24.56 -16.97
N ASP A 366 2.03 -23.28 -16.80
CA ASP A 366 3.38 -22.71 -16.75
C ASP A 366 3.97 -22.75 -15.33
N LEU A 367 5.29 -22.89 -15.23
CA LEU A 367 6.02 -22.82 -13.96
C LEU A 367 6.23 -21.36 -13.52
N PHE A 368 6.56 -20.47 -14.47
CA PHE A 368 6.83 -19.07 -14.22
C PHE A 368 5.62 -18.21 -14.58
N PRO A 369 5.11 -17.37 -13.64
CA PRO A 369 4.00 -16.50 -13.92
C PRO A 369 4.36 -15.40 -14.93
N ASN A 370 3.45 -15.15 -15.88
CA ASN A 370 3.57 -14.06 -16.84
C ASN A 370 2.77 -12.81 -16.38
N VAL A 371 2.76 -12.56 -15.07
CA VAL A 371 2.12 -11.38 -14.48
C VAL A 371 3.06 -10.20 -14.62
N PRO A 372 2.58 -9.05 -15.15
CA PRO A 372 3.43 -7.86 -15.31
C PRO A 372 4.00 -7.38 -13.97
N LEU A 373 5.29 -7.18 -13.93
CA LEU A 373 5.97 -6.45 -12.85
C LEU A 373 5.81 -4.95 -13.14
N HIS A 374 5.05 -4.26 -12.31
CA HIS A 374 4.82 -2.81 -12.43
C HIS A 374 6.06 -2.00 -12.05
N VAL A 375 7.13 -2.17 -12.80
CA VAL A 375 8.46 -1.60 -12.51
C VAL A 375 8.52 -0.08 -12.69
N GLU A 376 7.59 0.51 -13.46
CA GLU A 376 7.45 1.97 -13.57
C GLU A 376 7.24 2.64 -12.21
N LYS A 377 6.72 1.91 -11.26
CA LYS A 377 6.47 2.37 -9.91
C LYS A 377 7.73 2.45 -9.05
N LEU A 378 8.78 1.71 -9.40
CA LEU A 378 10.09 1.83 -8.77
C LEU A 378 10.77 3.18 -9.06
N ARG A 379 10.27 3.94 -10.06
CA ARG A 379 10.73 5.30 -10.40
C ARG A 379 10.02 6.39 -9.60
N ALA A 380 8.85 6.07 -9.02
CA ALA A 380 8.00 7.06 -8.37
C ALA A 380 8.45 7.42 -6.95
N MET A 381 9.20 6.53 -6.29
CA MET A 381 9.63 6.72 -4.91
C MET A 381 10.98 6.06 -4.67
N ASN A 382 11.86 6.76 -3.97
CA ASN A 382 13.08 6.18 -3.43
C ASN A 382 12.78 5.54 -2.06
N MET A 383 13.46 4.44 -1.73
CA MET A 383 13.23 3.78 -0.44
C MET A 383 14.44 3.02 0.09
N ASP A 384 14.49 2.88 1.42
CA ASP A 384 15.42 2.04 2.16
C ASP A 384 14.62 1.22 3.19
N VAL A 385 14.38 -0.04 2.88
CA VAL A 385 13.54 -0.93 3.69
C VAL A 385 14.34 -2.11 4.18
N THR A 386 14.36 -2.31 5.49
CA THR A 386 14.91 -3.51 6.13
C THR A 386 13.79 -4.38 6.70
N LEU A 387 13.89 -5.68 6.48
CA LEU A 387 13.01 -6.68 7.08
C LEU A 387 13.85 -7.78 7.72
N ASP A 388 13.52 -8.11 8.97
CA ASP A 388 14.06 -9.25 9.70
C ASP A 388 12.90 -10.15 10.17
N SER A 389 12.76 -11.33 9.57
CA SER A 389 11.73 -12.30 9.94
C SER A 389 12.37 -13.47 10.70
N LYS A 390 11.92 -13.68 11.94
CA LYS A 390 12.45 -14.75 12.83
C LYS A 390 11.96 -16.13 12.41
N ARG A 391 10.75 -16.20 11.87
CA ARG A 391 10.15 -17.45 11.43
C ARG A 391 9.35 -17.24 10.14
N VAL A 392 9.72 -18.00 9.11
CA VAL A 392 8.99 -18.04 7.83
C VAL A 392 8.18 -19.34 7.76
N ILE A 393 6.91 -19.24 7.48
CA ILE A 393 6.06 -20.37 7.11
C ILE A 393 6.03 -20.40 5.59
N ALA A 394 6.77 -21.32 5.01
CA ALA A 394 6.88 -21.49 3.57
C ALA A 394 6.26 -22.83 3.12
N PRO A 395 5.88 -22.99 1.85
CA PRO A 395 5.39 -24.25 1.32
C PRO A 395 6.49 -25.33 1.40
N PRO A 396 6.11 -26.63 1.43
CA PRO A 396 7.05 -27.73 1.66
C PRO A 396 8.25 -27.78 0.71
N TRP A 397 8.06 -27.33 -0.54
CA TRP A 397 9.13 -27.26 -1.54
C TRP A 397 10.13 -26.12 -1.34
N LEU A 398 9.82 -25.14 -0.45
CA LEU A 398 10.67 -24.02 -0.12
C LEU A 398 11.06 -24.08 1.37
N PRO A 399 12.14 -24.78 1.75
CA PRO A 399 12.49 -25.06 3.15
C PRO A 399 13.11 -23.87 3.88
N VAL A 400 12.57 -22.65 3.69
CA VAL A 400 13.03 -21.42 4.35
C VAL A 400 12.46 -21.35 5.76
N GLN A 401 13.32 -21.04 6.74
CA GLN A 401 13.00 -20.91 8.15
C GLN A 401 12.99 -19.47 8.64
N ALA A 402 13.92 -18.66 8.17
CA ALA A 402 14.03 -17.25 8.50
C ALA A 402 14.50 -16.44 7.27
N LEU A 403 14.20 -15.14 7.26
CA LEU A 403 14.51 -14.24 6.15
C LEU A 403 14.98 -12.89 6.70
N SER A 404 16.07 -12.39 6.19
CA SER A 404 16.52 -11.01 6.44
C SER A 404 16.96 -10.37 5.13
N PHE A 405 16.54 -9.12 4.90
CA PHE A 405 16.99 -8.37 3.73
C PHE A 405 16.92 -6.85 3.95
N ARG A 406 17.67 -6.13 3.12
CA ARG A 406 17.53 -4.69 2.92
C ARG A 406 17.29 -4.41 1.45
N VAL A 407 16.23 -3.69 1.15
CA VAL A 407 15.91 -3.17 -0.20
C VAL A 407 16.25 -1.70 -0.25
N LEU A 408 17.10 -1.30 -1.18
CA LEU A 408 17.41 0.08 -1.51
C LEU A 408 16.91 0.37 -2.92
N ILE A 409 16.00 1.36 -3.07
CA ILE A 409 15.54 1.84 -4.37
C ILE A 409 15.98 3.29 -4.53
N GLN A 410 16.71 3.57 -5.59
CA GLN A 410 17.14 4.91 -5.96
C GLN A 410 16.95 5.11 -7.47
N ASP A 411 16.12 6.09 -7.82
CA ASP A 411 15.89 6.53 -9.20
C ASP A 411 15.58 5.37 -10.17
N GLY A 412 14.73 4.45 -9.73
CA GLY A 412 14.32 3.28 -10.50
C GLY A 412 15.30 2.10 -10.46
N ASN A 413 16.42 2.21 -9.74
CA ASN A 413 17.32 1.09 -9.51
C ASN A 413 17.05 0.49 -8.13
N ALA A 414 16.58 -0.75 -8.08
CA ALA A 414 16.30 -1.49 -6.85
C ALA A 414 17.40 -2.52 -6.58
N THR A 415 17.94 -2.53 -5.37
CA THR A 415 18.93 -3.50 -4.93
C THR A 415 18.50 -4.12 -3.61
N VAL A 416 18.48 -5.45 -3.54
CA VAL A 416 18.26 -6.21 -2.32
C VAL A 416 19.61 -6.71 -1.83
N LYS A 417 20.18 -6.07 -0.80
CA LYS A 417 21.50 -6.38 -0.25
C LYS A 417 21.65 -5.85 1.18
N PRO A 418 22.06 -6.69 2.16
CA PRO A 418 22.18 -8.13 2.05
C PRO A 418 20.82 -8.83 1.90
N LEU A 419 20.81 -10.00 1.29
CA LEU A 419 19.72 -10.96 1.34
C LEU A 419 20.25 -12.22 2.04
N THR A 420 19.55 -12.68 3.07
CA THR A 420 19.88 -13.90 3.79
C THR A 420 18.61 -14.69 4.06
N LEU A 421 18.61 -15.95 3.67
CA LEU A 421 17.56 -16.93 3.92
C LEU A 421 18.18 -18.04 4.75
N SER A 422 17.69 -18.27 5.97
CA SER A 422 18.03 -19.46 6.74
C SER A 422 17.15 -20.62 6.28
N VAL A 423 17.76 -21.76 6.01
CA VAL A 423 17.08 -22.96 5.53
C VAL A 423 17.00 -23.98 6.66
N LEU A 424 15.94 -24.78 6.65
CA LEU A 424 15.78 -25.89 7.60
C LEU A 424 17.01 -26.83 7.56
N GLY A 425 17.48 -27.24 8.75
CA GLY A 425 18.68 -28.06 8.88
C GLY A 425 19.99 -27.27 8.98
N GLY A 426 19.93 -25.94 9.12
CA GLY A 426 21.08 -25.08 9.36
C GLY A 426 21.75 -24.51 8.12
N GLY A 427 21.23 -24.79 6.92
CA GLY A 427 21.72 -24.19 5.69
C GLY A 427 21.33 -22.74 5.50
N ALA A 428 22.01 -22.05 4.57
CA ALA A 428 21.74 -20.65 4.24
C ALA A 428 21.83 -20.38 2.73
N ILE A 429 21.01 -19.41 2.27
CA ILE A 429 21.13 -18.78 0.96
C ILE A 429 21.41 -17.30 1.22
N ALA A 430 22.54 -16.80 0.74
CA ALA A 430 22.94 -15.41 0.93
C ALA A 430 23.36 -14.78 -0.38
N GLY A 431 23.16 -13.47 -0.52
CA GLY A 431 23.61 -12.76 -1.73
C GLY A 431 22.89 -11.44 -1.96
N GLU A 432 22.66 -11.17 -3.23
CA GLU A 432 22.05 -9.93 -3.70
C GLU A 432 21.16 -10.14 -4.92
N LEU A 433 20.13 -9.31 -5.02
CA LEU A 433 19.28 -9.18 -6.21
C LEU A 433 19.30 -7.71 -6.65
N GLY A 434 19.25 -7.47 -7.95
CA GLY A 434 19.19 -6.13 -8.53
C GLY A 434 18.14 -6.05 -9.63
N ILE A 435 17.40 -4.93 -9.67
CA ILE A 435 16.43 -4.60 -10.73
C ILE A 435 16.71 -3.17 -11.19
N ASP A 436 17.16 -3.01 -12.42
CA ASP A 436 17.29 -1.72 -13.08
C ASP A 436 16.02 -1.45 -13.90
N ALA A 437 15.12 -0.64 -13.34
CA ALA A 437 13.83 -0.29 -13.91
C ALA A 437 13.80 1.13 -14.51
N ARG A 438 14.96 1.72 -14.83
CA ARG A 438 15.05 3.05 -15.48
C ARG A 438 14.45 3.07 -16.87
N THR A 439 14.38 1.91 -17.51
CA THR A 439 13.69 1.70 -18.78
C THR A 439 12.46 0.81 -18.60
N ASP A 440 11.61 0.77 -19.61
CA ASP A 440 10.41 -0.05 -19.59
C ASP A 440 10.67 -1.56 -19.77
N ASP A 441 11.87 -1.95 -20.14
CA ASP A 441 12.37 -3.31 -20.14
C ASP A 441 13.41 -3.48 -19.03
N PRO A 442 12.97 -3.83 -17.80
CA PRO A 442 13.85 -3.88 -16.64
C PRO A 442 14.90 -4.99 -16.77
N LYS A 443 16.10 -4.68 -16.31
CA LYS A 443 17.19 -5.65 -16.21
C LYS A 443 17.24 -6.20 -14.79
N VAL A 444 17.18 -7.51 -14.66
CA VAL A 444 17.20 -8.22 -13.38
C VAL A 444 18.51 -8.99 -13.25
N ARG A 445 19.14 -8.93 -12.09
CA ARG A 445 20.36 -9.67 -11.76
C ARG A 445 20.18 -10.38 -10.42
N ALA A 446 20.75 -11.59 -10.33
CA ALA A 446 20.78 -12.37 -9.10
C ALA A 446 22.19 -12.94 -8.91
N SER A 447 22.76 -12.76 -7.72
CA SER A 447 24.02 -13.35 -7.30
C SER A 447 23.83 -13.97 -5.93
N LEU A 448 23.70 -15.30 -5.87
CA LEU A 448 23.38 -16.03 -4.66
C LEU A 448 24.42 -17.11 -4.38
N ARG A 449 24.68 -17.35 -3.09
CA ARG A 449 25.48 -18.45 -2.57
C ARG A 449 24.60 -19.34 -1.70
N LEU A 450 24.65 -20.62 -1.93
CA LEU A 450 23.99 -21.66 -1.15
C LEU A 450 25.06 -22.36 -0.29
N THR A 451 24.78 -22.51 0.99
CA THR A 451 25.73 -23.12 1.94
C THR A 451 24.97 -24.15 2.78
N ASP A 452 25.48 -25.38 2.80
CA ASP A 452 25.03 -26.50 3.65
C ASP A 452 23.53 -26.78 3.62
N ILE A 453 22.89 -26.68 2.46
CA ILE A 453 21.44 -26.89 2.31
C ILE A 453 21.15 -28.38 2.26
N GLU A 454 20.43 -28.90 3.25
CA GLU A 454 20.07 -30.31 3.32
C GLU A 454 19.08 -30.73 2.22
N LEU A 455 19.48 -31.67 1.38
CA LEU A 455 18.72 -32.16 0.24
C LEU A 455 17.35 -32.72 0.64
N LYS A 456 17.27 -33.45 1.76
CA LYS A 456 16.01 -34.04 2.27
C LYS A 456 14.89 -33.03 2.49
N ASN A 457 15.24 -31.75 2.76
CA ASN A 457 14.25 -30.71 3.06
C ASN A 457 13.44 -30.27 1.85
N PHE A 458 13.91 -30.54 0.62
CA PHE A 458 13.15 -30.28 -0.61
C PHE A 458 12.13 -31.37 -0.96
N PHE A 459 12.30 -32.57 -0.38
CA PHE A 459 11.52 -33.74 -0.73
C PHE A 459 10.66 -34.28 0.43
N ARG A 460 10.30 -33.45 1.36
CA ARG A 460 9.60 -33.81 2.60
C ARG A 460 8.25 -34.51 2.38
N GLU A 461 7.60 -34.28 1.25
CA GLU A 461 6.30 -34.87 0.90
C GLU A 461 6.44 -36.12 0.00
N SER A 462 7.66 -36.42 -0.43
CA SER A 462 7.89 -37.57 -1.31
C SER A 462 8.28 -38.82 -0.51
N ARG A 463 7.47 -39.86 -0.60
CA ARG A 463 7.78 -41.17 0.00
C ARG A 463 9.04 -41.82 -0.59
N TYR A 464 9.44 -41.40 -1.80
CA TYR A 464 10.59 -41.98 -2.52
C TYR A 464 11.92 -41.29 -2.19
N PHE A 465 11.87 -40.13 -1.54
CA PHE A 465 13.07 -39.32 -1.22
C PHE A 465 13.34 -39.18 0.28
N ASP A 466 12.60 -39.85 1.15
CA ASP A 466 12.77 -39.78 2.60
C ASP A 466 14.15 -40.32 3.06
N THR A 467 14.74 -41.22 2.27
CA THR A 467 16.07 -41.76 2.49
C THR A 467 17.21 -40.87 1.96
N THR A 468 16.89 -39.81 1.21
CA THR A 468 17.88 -38.94 0.58
C THR A 468 18.52 -38.03 1.63
N GLN A 469 19.86 -38.02 1.71
CA GLN A 469 20.66 -37.20 2.61
C GLN A 469 21.81 -36.55 1.85
N GLY A 470 22.27 -35.43 2.37
CA GLY A 470 23.40 -34.71 1.82
C GLY A 470 23.22 -33.19 1.93
N LYS A 471 24.33 -32.47 1.91
CA LYS A 471 24.36 -31.00 2.00
C LYS A 471 24.80 -30.41 0.67
N ILE A 472 23.93 -29.61 0.08
CA ILE A 472 24.20 -28.91 -1.18
C ILE A 472 24.92 -27.61 -0.87
N GLN A 473 25.96 -27.35 -1.64
CA GLN A 473 26.58 -26.03 -1.80
C GLN A 473 26.37 -25.55 -3.22
N GLY A 474 26.25 -24.24 -3.44
CA GLY A 474 26.04 -23.73 -4.80
C GLY A 474 26.28 -22.23 -4.95
N ARG A 475 26.32 -21.84 -6.21
CA ARG A 475 26.35 -20.45 -6.65
C ARG A 475 25.39 -20.24 -7.79
N VAL A 476 24.72 -19.11 -7.78
CA VAL A 476 23.79 -18.68 -8.82
C VAL A 476 24.21 -17.30 -9.27
N GLN A 477 24.52 -17.12 -10.53
CA GLN A 477 24.79 -15.83 -11.16
C GLN A 477 23.97 -15.76 -12.43
N LEU A 478 22.87 -15.02 -12.40
CA LEU A 478 21.93 -14.88 -13.49
C LEU A 478 21.64 -13.41 -13.77
N ALA A 479 21.46 -13.08 -15.04
CA ALA A 479 20.95 -11.81 -15.50
C ALA A 479 19.95 -12.04 -16.63
N GLY A 480 18.83 -11.33 -16.59
CA GLY A 480 17.80 -11.36 -17.63
C GLY A 480 17.06 -10.04 -17.69
N ASN A 481 16.22 -9.88 -18.68
CA ASN A 481 15.39 -8.69 -18.82
C ASN A 481 13.96 -9.06 -19.16
N GLY A 482 13.01 -8.21 -18.76
CA GLY A 482 11.60 -8.42 -19.09
C GLY A 482 10.65 -7.95 -17.99
N ARG A 483 9.40 -7.75 -18.39
CA ARG A 483 8.33 -7.22 -17.57
C ARG A 483 7.59 -8.26 -16.71
N SER A 484 7.97 -9.53 -16.78
CA SER A 484 7.40 -10.59 -15.97
C SER A 484 8.48 -11.60 -15.59
N LEU A 485 8.22 -12.42 -14.55
CA LEU A 485 9.17 -13.47 -14.16
C LEU A 485 9.42 -14.45 -15.34
N ALA A 486 8.37 -14.79 -16.09
CA ALA A 486 8.50 -15.65 -17.28
C ALA A 486 9.43 -15.01 -18.35
N HIS A 487 9.30 -13.70 -18.60
CA HIS A 487 10.18 -12.98 -19.53
C HIS A 487 11.63 -12.92 -19.05
N VAL A 488 11.83 -12.56 -17.77
CA VAL A 488 13.18 -12.52 -17.17
C VAL A 488 13.87 -13.87 -17.27
N MET A 489 13.17 -14.95 -16.95
CA MET A 489 13.72 -16.30 -17.06
C MET A 489 13.93 -16.72 -18.52
N GLY A 490 13.01 -16.33 -19.43
CA GLY A 490 13.11 -16.59 -20.87
C GLY A 490 14.26 -15.86 -21.58
N THR A 491 14.83 -14.83 -20.97
CA THR A 491 16.00 -14.05 -21.46
C THR A 491 17.24 -14.27 -20.62
N ALA A 492 17.18 -15.16 -19.61
CA ALA A 492 18.25 -15.35 -18.63
C ALA A 492 19.57 -15.78 -19.27
N ASN A 493 20.66 -15.14 -18.82
CA ASN A 493 22.04 -15.46 -19.14
C ASN A 493 22.82 -15.65 -17.84
N GLY A 494 23.86 -16.48 -17.86
CA GLY A 494 24.71 -16.71 -16.71
C GLY A 494 24.91 -18.18 -16.41
N HIS A 495 25.15 -18.49 -15.14
CA HIS A 495 25.41 -19.87 -14.74
C HIS A 495 24.90 -20.16 -13.33
N MET A 496 24.62 -21.44 -13.11
CA MET A 496 24.40 -22.02 -11.77
C MET A 496 25.38 -23.16 -11.58
N ALA A 497 25.93 -23.26 -10.39
CA ALA A 497 26.82 -24.36 -10.01
C ALA A 497 26.36 -24.96 -8.68
N PHE A 498 26.27 -26.27 -8.63
CA PHE A 498 25.87 -27.02 -7.42
C PHE A 498 26.85 -28.14 -7.17
N ALA A 499 27.13 -28.41 -5.90
CA ALA A 499 27.93 -29.54 -5.48
C ALA A 499 27.36 -30.16 -4.20
N LEU A 500 27.43 -31.48 -4.12
CA LEU A 500 27.11 -32.31 -2.97
C LEU A 500 28.33 -33.18 -2.67
N GLY A 501 28.99 -32.98 -1.54
CA GLY A 501 30.22 -33.67 -1.15
C GLY A 501 29.98 -34.94 -0.34
N GLY A 502 28.98 -35.74 -0.69
CA GLY A 502 28.60 -36.96 0.03
C GLY A 502 27.16 -36.97 0.51
N GLY A 503 26.64 -38.11 0.87
CA GLY A 503 25.27 -38.28 1.31
C GLY A 503 24.72 -39.66 0.99
N SER A 504 23.41 -39.78 0.82
CA SER A 504 22.75 -40.99 0.38
C SER A 504 21.53 -40.68 -0.48
N VAL A 505 21.20 -41.59 -1.39
CA VAL A 505 20.01 -41.55 -2.24
C VAL A 505 19.28 -42.87 -2.19
N SER A 506 18.00 -42.86 -2.49
CA SER A 506 17.17 -44.07 -2.66
C SER A 506 17.80 -45.03 -3.66
N SER A 507 17.95 -46.29 -3.27
CA SER A 507 18.44 -47.35 -4.15
C SER A 507 17.46 -47.57 -5.31
N LEU A 508 16.16 -47.51 -5.02
CA LEU A 508 15.12 -47.64 -6.02
C LEU A 508 15.25 -46.56 -7.12
N MET A 509 15.53 -45.29 -6.71
CA MET A 509 15.71 -44.20 -7.66
C MET A 509 16.92 -44.38 -8.56
N VAL A 510 18.07 -44.81 -7.99
CA VAL A 510 19.29 -45.09 -8.77
C VAL A 510 19.09 -46.26 -9.71
N SER A 511 18.45 -47.31 -9.23
CA SER A 511 18.17 -48.50 -10.05
C SER A 511 17.19 -48.21 -11.20
N LEU A 512 16.17 -47.39 -10.96
CA LEU A 512 15.25 -46.93 -12.02
C LEU A 512 15.97 -46.03 -13.04
N ALA A 513 16.79 -45.10 -12.56
CA ALA A 513 17.57 -44.21 -13.43
C ALA A 513 18.65 -44.97 -14.20
N GLY A 514 19.20 -46.05 -13.62
CA GLY A 514 20.16 -46.92 -14.27
C GLY A 514 19.56 -48.05 -15.08
N LEU A 515 18.24 -48.12 -15.18
CA LEU A 515 17.49 -49.20 -15.87
C LEU A 515 17.79 -50.63 -15.32
N GLN A 516 18.17 -50.69 -14.04
CA GLN A 516 18.42 -51.96 -13.34
C GLN A 516 17.09 -52.55 -12.85
N ILE A 517 16.32 -53.13 -13.79
CA ILE A 517 14.92 -53.54 -13.54
C ILE A 517 14.83 -54.61 -12.47
N PHE A 518 15.76 -55.56 -12.42
CA PHE A 518 15.76 -56.63 -11.42
C PHE A 518 15.97 -56.04 -10.02
N ASP A 519 16.98 -55.21 -9.84
CA ASP A 519 17.24 -54.52 -8.58
C ASP A 519 16.05 -53.63 -8.18
N ALA A 520 15.47 -52.88 -9.10
CA ALA A 520 14.30 -52.05 -8.85
C ALA A 520 13.08 -52.88 -8.41
N LEU A 521 12.84 -54.05 -9.04
CA LEU A 521 11.76 -54.98 -8.68
C LEU A 521 11.98 -55.59 -7.28
N VAL A 522 13.20 -56.01 -6.97
CA VAL A 522 13.57 -56.54 -5.65
C VAL A 522 13.36 -55.47 -4.59
N LEU A 523 13.83 -54.26 -4.81
CA LEU A 523 13.67 -53.12 -3.89
C LEU A 523 12.21 -52.69 -3.70
N TYR A 524 11.40 -52.80 -4.75
CA TYR A 524 9.95 -52.55 -4.66
C TYR A 524 9.26 -53.54 -3.71
N VAL A 525 9.71 -54.78 -3.68
CA VAL A 525 9.13 -55.85 -2.84
C VAL A 525 9.77 -55.87 -1.45
N THR A 526 11.08 -55.68 -1.34
CA THR A 526 11.84 -55.82 -0.09
C THR A 526 12.01 -54.54 0.69
N GLY A 527 11.65 -53.42 0.11
CA GLY A 527 11.86 -52.06 0.66
C GLY A 527 13.09 -51.36 0.10
N ASP A 528 13.03 -50.05 0.08
CA ASP A 528 14.10 -49.21 -0.45
C ASP A 528 15.29 -49.12 0.52
N ASN A 529 16.49 -49.25 0.00
CA ASN A 529 17.74 -49.13 0.74
C ASN A 529 18.47 -47.82 0.37
N ARG A 530 19.40 -47.41 1.20
CA ARG A 530 20.24 -46.23 0.94
C ARG A 530 21.48 -46.60 0.15
N ILE A 531 21.73 -45.87 -0.94
CA ILE A 531 22.99 -45.94 -1.66
C ILE A 531 23.82 -44.73 -1.28
N PRO A 532 25.05 -44.91 -0.79
CA PRO A 532 25.96 -43.81 -0.55
C PRO A 532 26.27 -43.02 -1.84
N ILE A 533 26.13 -41.69 -1.76
CA ILE A 533 26.62 -40.75 -2.77
C ILE A 533 28.05 -40.43 -2.43
N LYS A 534 28.98 -40.57 -3.37
CA LYS A 534 30.36 -40.09 -3.25
C LYS A 534 30.42 -38.61 -3.51
N CYS A 535 29.85 -38.14 -4.60
CA CYS A 535 29.57 -36.75 -4.87
C CYS A 535 28.51 -36.59 -5.97
N ALA A 536 27.90 -35.39 -5.99
CA ALA A 536 27.13 -34.92 -7.13
C ALA A 536 27.58 -33.49 -7.47
N VAL A 537 27.72 -33.21 -8.75
CA VAL A 537 28.05 -31.87 -9.25
C VAL A 537 27.20 -31.52 -10.45
N SER A 538 26.85 -30.24 -10.57
CA SER A 538 26.12 -29.73 -11.71
C SER A 538 26.57 -28.32 -12.04
N ARG A 539 26.91 -28.06 -13.30
CA ARG A 539 27.06 -26.72 -13.86
C ARG A 539 26.03 -26.55 -14.97
N LEU A 540 25.20 -25.55 -14.81
CA LEU A 540 24.15 -25.17 -15.75
C LEU A 540 24.53 -23.83 -16.38
N ASN A 541 24.60 -23.77 -17.69
CA ASN A 541 24.89 -22.54 -18.44
C ASN A 541 23.61 -22.03 -19.10
N PHE A 542 23.31 -20.75 -18.86
CA PHE A 542 22.12 -20.07 -19.35
C PHE A 542 22.50 -19.12 -20.48
N GLN A 543 21.85 -19.26 -21.62
CA GLN A 543 22.00 -18.40 -22.80
C GLN A 543 20.61 -18.09 -23.37
N GLN A 544 20.15 -16.85 -23.20
CA GLN A 544 18.85 -16.40 -23.67
C GLN A 544 17.71 -17.36 -23.28
N GLY A 545 17.68 -17.74 -22.00
CA GLY A 545 16.68 -18.66 -21.45
C GLY A 545 16.83 -20.14 -21.83
N ASN A 546 17.80 -20.47 -22.64
CA ASN A 546 18.16 -21.87 -22.90
C ASN A 546 19.23 -22.32 -21.91
N VAL A 547 18.99 -23.46 -21.28
CA VAL A 547 19.89 -24.02 -20.26
C VAL A 547 20.51 -25.30 -20.82
N SER A 548 21.84 -25.35 -20.77
CA SER A 548 22.61 -26.54 -21.09
C SER A 548 23.27 -27.09 -19.83
N PHE A 549 23.38 -28.39 -19.78
CA PHE A 549 24.04 -29.14 -18.71
C PHE A 549 25.51 -29.31 -19.10
N ASP A 550 26.40 -28.64 -18.37
CA ASP A 550 27.84 -28.79 -18.47
C ASP A 550 28.35 -29.50 -17.23
N ARG A 551 28.98 -30.66 -17.36
CA ARG A 551 29.48 -31.47 -16.26
C ARG A 551 28.42 -31.68 -15.15
N THR A 552 27.30 -32.29 -15.50
CA THR A 552 26.28 -32.69 -14.53
C THR A 552 26.37 -34.21 -14.33
N LEU A 553 26.75 -34.62 -13.12
CA LEU A 553 26.90 -36.02 -12.77
C LEU A 553 26.58 -36.30 -11.29
N LEU A 554 26.19 -37.54 -11.02
CA LEU A 554 25.99 -38.10 -9.69
C LEU A 554 26.82 -39.39 -9.57
N ASP A 555 27.85 -39.38 -8.75
CA ASP A 555 28.68 -40.55 -8.44
C ASP A 555 28.17 -41.23 -7.19
N THR A 556 27.73 -42.47 -7.34
CA THR A 556 27.24 -43.32 -6.26
C THR A 556 28.15 -44.53 -6.06
N GLN A 557 27.85 -45.37 -5.06
CA GLN A 557 28.56 -46.63 -4.86
C GLN A 557 28.27 -47.64 -6.00
N LYS A 558 27.10 -47.58 -6.66
CA LYS A 558 26.67 -48.53 -7.68
C LYS A 558 26.96 -48.07 -9.11
N SER A 559 26.85 -46.79 -9.40
CA SER A 559 26.97 -46.27 -10.76
C SER A 559 27.34 -44.78 -10.75
N VAL A 560 27.82 -44.31 -11.91
CA VAL A 560 27.92 -42.88 -12.22
C VAL A 560 26.78 -42.48 -13.16
N LEU A 561 25.93 -41.57 -12.75
CA LEU A 561 24.85 -41.05 -13.60
C LEU A 561 25.31 -39.76 -14.26
N HIS A 562 25.18 -39.64 -15.55
CA HIS A 562 25.49 -38.47 -16.35
C HIS A 562 24.20 -37.85 -16.88
N VAL A 563 24.04 -36.56 -16.66
CA VAL A 563 22.85 -35.80 -17.13
C VAL A 563 23.27 -34.91 -18.29
N LYS A 564 22.59 -35.07 -19.42
CA LYS A 564 22.80 -34.32 -20.65
C LYS A 564 21.47 -33.80 -21.16
N GLY A 565 21.50 -32.75 -21.99
CA GLY A 565 20.28 -32.24 -22.60
C GLY A 565 20.15 -30.74 -22.58
N ARG A 566 18.93 -30.28 -22.78
CA ARG A 566 18.59 -28.88 -22.81
C ARG A 566 17.25 -28.65 -22.15
N LEU A 567 17.13 -27.51 -21.49
CA LEU A 567 15.83 -27.00 -21.11
C LEU A 567 15.65 -25.56 -21.56
N SER A 568 14.45 -25.20 -21.94
CA SER A 568 14.11 -23.85 -22.38
C SER A 568 13.17 -23.23 -21.37
N LEU A 569 13.64 -22.16 -20.69
CA LEU A 569 12.84 -21.39 -19.76
C LEU A 569 11.81 -20.52 -20.49
N LYS A 570 12.07 -20.20 -21.76
CA LYS A 570 11.16 -19.41 -22.60
C LYS A 570 9.91 -20.22 -22.97
N SER A 571 10.06 -21.46 -23.43
CA SER A 571 8.94 -22.35 -23.73
C SER A 571 8.51 -23.20 -22.53
N GLN A 572 9.27 -23.12 -21.44
CA GLN A 572 9.10 -23.92 -20.21
C GLN A 572 9.08 -25.43 -20.50
N ALA A 573 9.96 -25.85 -21.40
CA ALA A 573 10.08 -27.23 -21.86
C ALA A 573 11.41 -27.84 -21.43
N VAL A 574 11.40 -29.16 -21.15
CA VAL A 574 12.57 -29.95 -20.80
C VAL A 574 12.76 -31.07 -21.80
N ASN A 575 14.00 -31.33 -22.16
CA ASN A 575 14.44 -32.51 -22.92
C ASN A 575 15.82 -32.91 -22.39
N VAL A 576 15.83 -33.80 -21.42
CA VAL A 576 17.01 -34.25 -20.68
C VAL A 576 17.12 -35.74 -20.74
N GLU A 577 18.33 -36.20 -20.90
CA GLU A 577 18.76 -37.59 -20.96
C GLU A 577 19.65 -37.89 -19.76
N ILE A 578 19.38 -38.98 -19.07
CA ILE A 578 20.16 -39.47 -17.94
C ILE A 578 20.74 -40.83 -18.34
N ASP A 579 22.06 -40.85 -18.50
CA ASP A 579 22.82 -42.06 -18.76
C ASP A 579 23.39 -42.64 -17.48
N SER A 580 23.49 -43.97 -17.38
CA SER A 580 24.08 -44.65 -16.22
C SER A 580 25.25 -45.53 -16.65
N ASP A 581 26.42 -45.25 -16.02
CA ASP A 581 27.62 -46.09 -16.16
C ASP A 581 27.77 -46.95 -14.88
N PRO A 582 27.47 -48.27 -14.92
CA PRO A 582 27.54 -49.12 -13.74
C PRO A 582 28.99 -49.38 -13.30
N LYS A 583 29.19 -49.58 -11.98
CA LYS A 583 30.48 -49.90 -11.37
C LYS A 583 30.61 -51.37 -10.98
N SER A 584 29.50 -52.11 -11.02
CA SER A 584 29.45 -53.53 -10.69
C SER A 584 28.72 -54.32 -11.76
N PHE A 585 28.91 -55.64 -11.73
CA PHE A 585 28.20 -56.54 -12.63
C PHE A 585 26.68 -56.48 -12.39
N ASP A 586 25.93 -56.31 -13.47
CA ASP A 586 24.47 -56.34 -13.47
C ASP A 586 23.98 -57.35 -14.48
N LEU A 587 23.13 -58.30 -14.01
CA LEU A 587 22.64 -59.41 -14.80
C LEU A 587 21.58 -59.01 -15.82
N LEU A 588 20.82 -57.94 -15.54
CA LEU A 588 19.66 -57.48 -16.34
C LEU A 588 19.66 -55.95 -16.50
N ASN A 589 20.70 -55.45 -17.13
CA ASN A 589 20.74 -54.01 -17.46
C ASN A 589 20.14 -53.79 -18.84
N LEU A 590 19.08 -52.96 -18.89
CA LEU A 590 18.58 -52.45 -20.16
C LEU A 590 19.48 -51.30 -20.60
N HIS A 591 20.24 -51.52 -21.67
CA HIS A 591 21.04 -50.44 -22.28
C HIS A 591 20.11 -49.37 -22.82
N GLY A 592 20.05 -48.24 -22.14
CA GLY A 592 19.23 -47.11 -22.55
C GLY A 592 19.34 -45.95 -21.56
N ALA A 593 18.94 -44.82 -22.02
CA ALA A 593 18.89 -43.61 -21.18
C ALA A 593 17.47 -43.37 -20.68
N VAL A 594 17.35 -42.78 -19.52
CA VAL A 594 16.07 -42.21 -19.03
C VAL A 594 15.88 -40.84 -19.66
N MET A 595 14.76 -40.67 -20.37
CA MET A 595 14.39 -39.41 -21.00
C MET A 595 13.39 -38.66 -20.13
N VAL A 596 13.67 -37.39 -19.85
CA VAL A 596 12.77 -36.47 -19.17
C VAL A 596 12.36 -35.40 -20.16
N GLN A 597 11.11 -35.42 -20.61
CA GLN A 597 10.61 -34.58 -21.70
C GLN A 597 9.29 -33.88 -21.35
N GLY A 598 8.94 -32.82 -22.09
CA GLY A 598 7.66 -32.10 -21.95
C GLY A 598 7.74 -30.79 -21.21
N LYS A 599 6.70 -30.44 -20.48
CA LYS A 599 6.64 -29.17 -19.73
C LYS A 599 7.38 -29.29 -18.39
N LEU A 600 8.07 -28.22 -17.98
CA LEU A 600 8.82 -28.16 -16.71
C LEU A 600 7.95 -28.42 -15.48
N ARG A 601 6.69 -28.00 -15.50
CA ARG A 601 5.75 -28.20 -14.39
C ARG A 601 5.22 -29.63 -14.29
N SER A 602 5.17 -30.34 -15.42
CA SER A 602 4.65 -31.73 -15.52
C SER A 602 5.48 -32.53 -16.52
N PRO A 603 6.77 -32.83 -16.20
CA PRO A 603 7.63 -33.56 -17.10
C PRO A 603 7.15 -35.00 -17.23
N GLN A 604 7.31 -35.56 -18.43
CA GLN A 604 7.07 -36.98 -18.72
C GLN A 604 8.40 -37.72 -18.67
N ILE A 605 8.42 -38.81 -17.94
CA ILE A 605 9.57 -39.69 -17.86
C ILE A 605 9.31 -40.90 -18.75
N SER A 606 10.24 -41.18 -19.64
CA SER A 606 10.17 -42.34 -20.56
C SER A 606 11.55 -42.99 -20.70
N LEU A 607 11.55 -44.21 -21.13
CA LEU A 607 12.78 -44.88 -21.51
C LEU A 607 13.15 -44.43 -22.92
N GLY A 608 14.41 -44.11 -23.15
CA GLY A 608 14.97 -43.83 -24.47
C GLY A 608 15.01 -45.07 -25.36
N ARG A 609 15.87 -45.10 -26.36
CA ARG A 609 16.08 -46.30 -27.17
C ARG A 609 16.63 -47.42 -26.28
N VAL A 610 15.77 -48.34 -25.91
CA VAL A 610 16.13 -49.55 -25.15
C VAL A 610 16.46 -50.66 -26.14
N ILE A 611 17.62 -51.30 -25.97
CA ILE A 611 17.89 -52.55 -26.62
C ILE A 611 17.04 -53.60 -25.86
N PRO A 612 16.05 -54.25 -26.50
CA PRO A 612 15.05 -55.04 -25.79
C PRO A 612 15.58 -56.39 -25.25
N ILE A 613 16.87 -56.65 -25.41
CA ILE A 613 17.52 -57.88 -24.91
C ILE A 613 18.34 -57.50 -23.67
N PRO A 614 17.94 -57.96 -22.47
CA PRO A 614 18.76 -57.75 -21.29
C PRO A 614 20.07 -58.52 -21.47
N THR A 615 21.17 -57.78 -21.51
CA THR A 615 22.51 -58.35 -21.59
C THR A 615 23.25 -58.14 -20.28
N PRO A 616 24.05 -59.09 -19.79
CA PRO A 616 24.90 -58.89 -18.63
C PRO A 616 25.93 -57.78 -18.95
N VAL A 617 26.00 -56.78 -18.07
CA VAL A 617 26.98 -55.68 -18.18
C VAL A 617 28.02 -55.87 -17.11
N PHE A 618 29.30 -55.92 -17.52
CA PHE A 618 30.42 -55.81 -16.61
C PHE A 618 30.69 -54.31 -16.38
N GLY A 619 30.33 -53.83 -15.19
CA GLY A 619 30.58 -52.43 -14.82
C GLY A 619 32.08 -52.17 -14.63
N ASP A 620 32.61 -51.20 -15.36
CA ASP A 620 34.00 -50.75 -15.26
C ASP A 620 34.15 -49.27 -14.92
N ALA A 621 33.04 -48.60 -14.66
CA ALA A 621 33.04 -47.20 -14.31
C ALA A 621 33.88 -46.93 -13.03
N LYS A 622 34.85 -46.03 -13.14
CA LYS A 622 35.72 -45.62 -12.03
C LYS A 622 35.08 -44.50 -11.20
N ASP A 623 35.52 -44.45 -9.94
CA ASP A 623 35.16 -43.33 -9.07
C ASP A 623 35.62 -42.01 -9.65
N VAL A 624 34.78 -41.01 -9.53
CA VAL A 624 35.09 -39.63 -9.97
C VAL A 624 35.97 -38.93 -8.89
N PRO A 625 36.98 -38.13 -9.26
CA PRO A 625 37.79 -37.35 -8.30
C PRO A 625 36.98 -36.19 -7.69
N CYS A 626 36.10 -36.54 -6.76
CA CYS A 626 35.05 -35.66 -6.21
C CYS A 626 35.56 -34.34 -5.62
N ALA A 627 36.65 -34.38 -4.82
CA ALA A 627 37.18 -33.18 -4.15
C ALA A 627 37.65 -32.11 -5.15
N GLY A 628 38.43 -32.50 -6.15
CA GLY A 628 38.90 -31.57 -7.17
C GLY A 628 37.77 -31.05 -8.06
N LEU A 629 36.81 -31.91 -8.42
CA LEU A 629 35.67 -31.53 -9.24
C LEU A 629 34.71 -30.57 -8.53
N THR A 630 34.41 -30.81 -7.25
CA THR A 630 33.61 -29.90 -6.42
C THR A 630 34.23 -28.51 -6.36
N GLN A 631 35.55 -28.47 -6.11
CA GLN A 631 36.27 -27.18 -6.06
C GLN A 631 36.22 -26.43 -7.41
N GLN A 632 36.49 -27.13 -8.53
CA GLN A 632 36.42 -26.56 -9.87
C GLN A 632 35.02 -26.02 -10.21
N ILE A 633 33.96 -26.76 -9.86
CA ILE A 633 32.57 -26.37 -10.16
C ILE A 633 32.17 -25.13 -9.35
N LEU A 634 32.54 -25.07 -8.09
CA LEU A 634 32.17 -23.97 -7.19
C LEU A 634 33.10 -22.73 -7.30
N ALA A 635 34.32 -22.88 -7.79
CA ALA A 635 35.24 -21.74 -7.97
C ALA A 635 34.74 -20.70 -8.98
N GLY A 636 33.89 -21.07 -9.92
CA GLY A 636 33.43 -20.24 -11.03
C GLY A 636 34.33 -20.37 -12.25
N PRO A 637 33.93 -19.80 -13.40
CA PRO A 637 34.81 -19.72 -14.57
C PRO A 637 36.00 -18.83 -14.30
#